data_82dc18d4915bae5668024a3e4fae0c63
#
_entry.id   82dc18d4915bae5668024a3e4fae0c63
#
_cell.length_a   1.000
_cell.length_b   1.000
_cell.length_c   1.000
_cell.angle_alpha   90.00
_cell.angle_beta   90.00
_cell.angle_gamma   90.00
#
_symmetry.space_group_name_H-M   'P 1'
#
loop_
_entity.id
_entity.type
_entity.pdbx_description
1 polymer ?
#
loop_
_entity_poly.entity_id
_entity_poly.type
_entity_poly.pdbx_seq_one_letter_code
_entity_poly.pdbx_strand_id
1 'polypeptide(L)'
;VNTTPEPDAYLSFAGPVTLTNCDLEPIATPSSVQSQGALLVAFESDLLIVYASANSLEFLHLSPAALFRKTLVEVLGEEAMRAVDTNLRTEQDFTAAPPSFHLPIDNSGYFNIQVHRKDGLVYVELENSVDEPGWESLSGRLQSMIATFRRARSVSALCETAVTQIRSLTDYDHIMIYKFDRDGHGEVIAEDHNVGTDGFLGLHFPATDIPVQARALYLKQRQRVIADVAGTTSPVLASPVILTEAPLDMTYCGLRAVSPIHLEYLKNMGVRATLVLSLVQEEQLWGMVVCHHWTPRDPHPHLRALTGLLGEILSMQIGVLEQSEQYAARLKKQQILDSLRRLVNGDSPVASALAEQADALLELVQADGACIRLGGQIFNLGSVPAESTALMNAFRAKMLDGISASDEVGQLLPGFASLAPVASGCLMIQFMNRPQDCILWIRREVVRTVIWGGDPSKAVNTTADTGRVSPRTSFTAWKQIQNGRSLPWKPNELEAARGLQRLVTTAMLHRAESELATLSMSDPLTALPNRRMLLTQLDEWQKCETKDTAYLMFLDLDNFKTMNDSLGHHVGDLLLNQVAQRLVSAVGKPHLVARLGGDEFVVLCRRIDLPQAQEIAGRILKNLAQPFLLEETSFRTMVSIGITAVAASGLVDSAEPLRAADSAMYVAKRNGGNQFVVYESPQHDAVTRQNTLEQGLFKAIEQGELSLVYQPQRSLADGTVVGFETLMRWTHPVLGCVSPVEFIPLAERLGLINSFGYWALEESLLIIRRWRELHQRGYTISVNISVQQMLKPDCADQVQALLQATDIPTEALCLEITEGILMQETAVVQIAKLRALGVRISIDDFGTGYSSLGYLQRIPVDEVKLDRSLMEGLGADRRVSDLLGAIVKLAHTLDLVVVGEGVETSKEWHALQNFGCDIAQGYYICKPLAADLIDQWLREEARLQSSPEGT
;
A
#
# COMPACT_ATOMS: atom_id res chain seq x y z
N VAL A 1 1.15 -42.80 -59.44
CA VAL A 1 1.31 -41.48 -60.01
C VAL A 1 1.76 -40.60 -58.86
N ASN A 2 3.07 -40.34 -58.82
CA ASN A 2 3.66 -39.43 -57.84
C ASN A 2 3.32 -37.98 -58.30
N THR A 3 2.45 -37.36 -57.62
CA THR A 3 2.38 -35.89 -57.60
C THR A 3 2.83 -35.47 -56.18
N THR A 4 4.08 -34.98 -56.10
CA THR A 4 4.51 -34.11 -54.98
C THR A 4 3.56 -32.93 -54.91
N PRO A 5 2.92 -32.64 -53.76
CA PRO A 5 2.10 -31.44 -53.62
C PRO A 5 3.02 -30.22 -53.69
N GLU A 6 2.58 -29.17 -54.40
CA GLU A 6 3.25 -27.87 -54.41
C GLU A 6 3.39 -27.31 -53.03
N PRO A 7 4.47 -26.58 -52.70
CA PRO A 7 4.77 -26.08 -51.35
C PRO A 7 3.73 -25.11 -50.73
N ASP A 8 2.82 -24.57 -51.55
CA ASP A 8 1.85 -23.54 -51.11
C ASP A 8 0.50 -24.09 -50.59
N ALA A 9 0.33 -25.40 -50.49
CA ALA A 9 -0.98 -26.02 -50.18
C ALA A 9 -1.30 -26.21 -48.71
N TYR A 10 -0.44 -25.73 -47.77
CA TYR A 10 -0.56 -26.07 -46.34
C TYR A 10 -0.95 -24.92 -45.39
N LEU A 11 -1.27 -23.74 -45.88
CA LEU A 11 -1.89 -22.73 -45.07
C LEU A 11 -3.40 -22.74 -45.34
N SER A 12 -4.13 -23.39 -44.43
CA SER A 12 -5.61 -23.40 -44.42
C SER A 12 -6.24 -22.07 -44.07
N PHE A 13 -5.59 -20.97 -44.41
CA PHE A 13 -6.21 -19.61 -44.40
C PHE A 13 -6.93 -19.46 -45.74
N ALA A 14 -8.25 -19.27 -45.71
CA ALA A 14 -9.08 -19.15 -46.90
C ALA A 14 -8.84 -17.80 -47.63
N GLY A 15 -7.61 -17.55 -48.08
CA GLY A 15 -7.26 -16.37 -48.85
C GLY A 15 -5.84 -15.80 -48.54
N PRO A 16 -5.35 -14.87 -49.41
CA PRO A 16 -4.06 -14.23 -49.13
C PRO A 16 -4.12 -13.38 -47.84
N VAL A 17 -3.02 -13.37 -47.08
CA VAL A 17 -2.88 -12.49 -45.90
C VAL A 17 -2.85 -11.04 -46.41
N THR A 18 -3.75 -10.22 -45.86
CA THR A 18 -3.95 -8.81 -46.21
C THR A 18 -3.71 -7.91 -45.01
N LEU A 19 -3.65 -6.60 -45.18
CA LEU A 19 -3.52 -5.61 -44.12
C LEU A 19 -4.62 -5.70 -43.05
N THR A 20 -5.78 -6.23 -43.42
CA THR A 20 -6.95 -6.30 -42.52
C THR A 20 -7.09 -7.64 -41.81
N ASN A 21 -6.31 -8.64 -42.20
CA ASN A 21 -6.40 -9.99 -41.61
C ASN A 21 -5.05 -10.58 -41.17
N CYS A 22 -3.95 -9.84 -41.25
CA CYS A 22 -2.62 -10.29 -40.82
C CYS A 22 -2.60 -10.66 -39.34
N ASP A 23 -3.40 -10.01 -38.49
CA ASP A 23 -3.55 -10.32 -37.08
C ASP A 23 -4.33 -11.63 -36.82
N LEU A 24 -4.92 -12.20 -37.83
CA LEU A 24 -5.69 -13.46 -37.77
C LEU A 24 -4.88 -14.67 -38.32
N GLU A 25 -3.63 -14.46 -38.73
CA GLU A 25 -2.78 -15.57 -39.18
C GLU A 25 -2.62 -16.59 -38.07
N PRO A 26 -2.95 -17.89 -38.29
CA PRO A 26 -2.93 -18.90 -37.24
C PRO A 26 -1.52 -19.42 -36.93
N ILE A 27 -0.63 -18.50 -36.49
CA ILE A 27 0.79 -18.80 -36.25
C ILE A 27 1.06 -19.82 -35.14
N ALA A 28 0.05 -20.13 -34.32
CA ALA A 28 0.11 -21.19 -33.31
C ALA A 28 -0.14 -22.57 -33.87
N THR A 29 -0.73 -22.69 -35.10
CA THR A 29 -1.16 -23.94 -35.68
C THR A 29 -0.68 -24.10 -37.15
N PRO A 30 0.62 -23.94 -37.45
CA PRO A 30 1.13 -23.90 -38.83
C PRO A 30 1.15 -25.25 -39.51
N SER A 31 0.76 -26.35 -38.83
CA SER A 31 0.76 -27.74 -39.35
C SER A 31 2.08 -28.21 -39.97
N SER A 32 3.19 -27.61 -39.60
CA SER A 32 4.54 -27.95 -40.06
C SER A 32 5.60 -27.58 -39.02
N VAL A 33 6.75 -28.23 -39.08
CA VAL A 33 7.92 -27.97 -38.25
C VAL A 33 9.12 -27.55 -39.10
N GLN A 34 10.09 -26.87 -38.47
CA GLN A 34 11.39 -26.58 -39.06
C GLN A 34 12.17 -27.89 -39.28
N SER A 35 12.97 -27.98 -40.33
CA SER A 35 13.62 -29.22 -40.76
C SER A 35 14.75 -29.75 -39.89
N GLN A 36 15.26 -28.91 -38.93
CA GLN A 36 16.33 -29.30 -38.00
C GLN A 36 15.91 -30.39 -36.99
N GLY A 37 14.61 -30.66 -36.85
CA GLY A 37 14.11 -31.65 -35.93
C GLY A 37 12.80 -32.31 -36.38
N ALA A 38 12.38 -33.31 -35.68
CA ALA A 38 11.14 -34.07 -35.92
C ALA A 38 10.18 -33.95 -34.74
N LEU A 39 8.88 -33.88 -35.02
CA LEU A 39 7.81 -33.84 -34.02
C LEU A 39 7.01 -35.15 -34.03
N LEU A 40 6.80 -35.71 -32.84
CA LEU A 40 5.83 -36.78 -32.59
C LEU A 40 4.79 -36.22 -31.57
N VAL A 41 3.53 -36.54 -31.78
CA VAL A 41 2.47 -36.24 -30.82
C VAL A 41 1.65 -37.49 -30.57
N ALA A 42 1.41 -37.81 -29.30
CA ALA A 42 0.67 -38.98 -28.87
C ALA A 42 -0.45 -38.64 -27.91
N PHE A 43 -1.45 -39.50 -27.80
CA PHE A 43 -2.43 -39.36 -26.72
C PHE A 43 -1.77 -39.59 -25.35
N GLU A 44 -2.14 -38.78 -24.35
CA GLU A 44 -1.65 -38.92 -22.97
C GLU A 44 -2.13 -40.24 -22.34
N SER A 45 -3.28 -40.76 -22.74
CA SER A 45 -3.93 -41.93 -22.14
C SER A 45 -3.23 -43.27 -22.43
N ASP A 46 -2.71 -43.46 -23.64
CA ASP A 46 -2.13 -44.74 -24.09
C ASP A 46 -0.81 -44.57 -24.86
N LEU A 47 -0.36 -43.32 -24.97
CA LEU A 47 0.88 -42.93 -25.66
C LEU A 47 0.91 -43.32 -27.14
N LEU A 48 -0.24 -43.64 -27.76
CA LEU A 48 -0.35 -43.92 -29.18
C LEU A 48 -0.02 -42.68 -30.01
N ILE A 49 0.89 -42.76 -30.96
CA ILE A 49 1.31 -41.68 -31.84
C ILE A 49 0.18 -41.32 -32.80
N VAL A 50 -0.25 -40.09 -32.78
CA VAL A 50 -1.39 -39.58 -33.57
C VAL A 50 -1.02 -38.44 -34.53
N TYR A 51 0.09 -37.74 -34.30
CA TYR A 51 0.70 -36.86 -35.29
C TYR A 51 2.20 -37.12 -35.38
N ALA A 52 2.76 -36.99 -36.58
CA ALA A 52 4.20 -37.07 -36.80
C ALA A 52 4.61 -36.19 -38.00
N SER A 53 5.74 -35.50 -37.88
CA SER A 53 6.31 -34.74 -38.99
C SER A 53 6.84 -35.66 -40.09
N ALA A 54 6.71 -35.25 -41.34
CA ALA A 54 7.09 -36.09 -42.51
C ALA A 54 8.58 -36.45 -42.51
N ASN A 55 9.44 -35.60 -41.97
CA ASN A 55 10.89 -35.84 -41.83
C ASN A 55 11.25 -36.84 -40.70
N SER A 56 10.29 -37.39 -39.98
CA SER A 56 10.53 -38.46 -39.03
C SER A 56 11.26 -39.68 -39.65
N LEU A 57 11.12 -39.86 -40.98
CA LEU A 57 11.87 -40.89 -41.73
C LEU A 57 13.39 -40.65 -41.70
N GLU A 58 13.82 -39.37 -41.72
CA GLU A 58 15.25 -39.01 -41.69
C GLU A 58 15.86 -39.17 -40.29
N PHE A 59 15.07 -38.86 -39.26
CA PHE A 59 15.52 -38.88 -37.85
C PHE A 59 15.39 -40.28 -37.23
N LEU A 60 14.27 -40.96 -37.44
CA LEU A 60 13.93 -42.20 -36.77
C LEU A 60 13.94 -43.44 -37.69
N HIS A 61 14.24 -43.22 -38.98
CA HIS A 61 14.13 -44.26 -40.01
C HIS A 61 12.74 -44.92 -40.13
N LEU A 62 11.71 -44.22 -39.60
CA LEU A 62 10.30 -44.62 -39.59
C LEU A 62 9.45 -43.57 -40.32
N SER A 63 8.66 -44.04 -41.28
CA SER A 63 7.70 -43.12 -41.91
C SER A 63 6.53 -42.80 -40.96
N PRO A 64 5.84 -41.68 -41.12
CA PRO A 64 4.66 -41.33 -40.31
C PRO A 64 3.60 -42.43 -40.28
N ALA A 65 3.35 -43.10 -41.42
CA ALA A 65 2.41 -44.19 -41.50
C ALA A 65 2.81 -45.43 -40.66
N ALA A 66 4.12 -45.66 -40.47
CA ALA A 66 4.64 -46.69 -39.58
C ALA A 66 4.57 -46.28 -38.11
N LEU A 67 4.75 -45.02 -37.82
CA LEU A 67 4.66 -44.41 -36.48
C LEU A 67 3.23 -44.45 -35.92
N PHE A 68 2.19 -44.21 -36.72
CA PHE A 68 0.79 -44.21 -36.30
C PHE A 68 0.27 -45.58 -35.79
N ARG A 69 1.08 -46.61 -35.86
CA ARG A 69 0.77 -47.95 -35.33
C ARG A 69 1.56 -48.28 -34.08
N LYS A 70 2.31 -47.34 -33.57
CA LYS A 70 3.24 -47.47 -32.44
C LYS A 70 2.92 -46.51 -31.32
N THR A 71 3.30 -46.91 -30.13
CA THR A 71 3.33 -46.03 -28.96
C THR A 71 4.67 -45.31 -28.90
N LEU A 72 4.72 -44.22 -28.12
CA LEU A 72 5.98 -43.52 -27.83
C LEU A 72 7.03 -44.45 -27.18
N VAL A 73 6.58 -45.38 -26.34
CA VAL A 73 7.48 -46.37 -25.69
C VAL A 73 8.18 -47.27 -26.73
N GLU A 74 7.43 -47.74 -27.74
CA GLU A 74 7.97 -48.58 -28.80
C GLU A 74 8.93 -47.87 -29.76
N VAL A 75 8.86 -46.54 -29.81
CA VAL A 75 9.71 -45.70 -30.68
C VAL A 75 10.91 -45.13 -29.93
N LEU A 76 10.72 -44.67 -28.74
CA LEU A 76 11.76 -43.96 -27.95
C LEU A 76 12.56 -44.92 -27.05
N GLY A 77 11.99 -46.11 -26.75
CA GLY A 77 12.57 -47.07 -25.80
C GLY A 77 12.23 -46.74 -24.34
N GLU A 78 12.45 -47.71 -23.45
CA GLU A 78 12.10 -47.58 -22.03
C GLU A 78 12.90 -46.53 -21.27
N GLU A 79 14.15 -46.30 -21.64
CA GLU A 79 15.03 -45.33 -20.98
C GLU A 79 14.57 -43.89 -21.25
N ALA A 80 14.33 -43.57 -22.51
CA ALA A 80 13.81 -42.29 -22.91
C ALA A 80 12.41 -42.03 -22.31
N MET A 81 11.55 -43.04 -22.29
CA MET A 81 10.21 -42.92 -21.71
C MET A 81 10.22 -42.72 -20.20
N ARG A 82 11.15 -43.30 -19.45
CA ARG A 82 11.28 -43.00 -18.01
C ARG A 82 11.64 -41.53 -17.76
N ALA A 83 12.51 -40.95 -18.57
CA ALA A 83 12.83 -39.53 -18.48
C ALA A 83 11.61 -38.65 -18.86
N VAL A 84 10.91 -39.01 -19.92
CA VAL A 84 9.67 -38.33 -20.35
C VAL A 84 8.60 -38.40 -19.26
N ASP A 85 8.32 -39.57 -18.68
CA ASP A 85 7.30 -39.78 -17.66
C ASP A 85 7.62 -39.02 -16.36
N THR A 86 8.92 -39.00 -15.96
CA THR A 86 9.36 -38.22 -14.80
C THR A 86 9.07 -36.74 -14.97
N ASN A 87 9.22 -36.18 -16.15
CA ASN A 87 8.97 -34.76 -16.43
C ASN A 87 7.49 -34.42 -16.61
N LEU A 88 6.72 -35.37 -17.20
CA LEU A 88 5.28 -35.19 -17.33
C LEU A 88 4.54 -35.23 -15.98
N ARG A 89 5.13 -35.81 -14.94
CA ARG A 89 4.56 -35.84 -13.56
C ARG A 89 4.79 -34.57 -12.76
N THR A 90 5.80 -33.80 -13.13
CA THR A 90 5.98 -32.47 -12.53
C THR A 90 5.00 -31.49 -13.16
N GLU A 91 4.18 -30.78 -12.36
CA GLU A 91 3.40 -29.64 -12.85
C GLU A 91 4.38 -28.63 -13.43
N GLN A 92 4.43 -28.52 -14.75
CA GLN A 92 5.32 -27.61 -15.43
C GLN A 92 4.57 -26.33 -15.76
N ASP A 93 5.10 -25.22 -15.27
CA ASP A 93 4.81 -23.93 -15.83
C ASP A 93 5.47 -23.88 -17.22
N PHE A 94 4.68 -23.99 -18.31
CA PHE A 94 5.14 -24.01 -19.70
C PHE A 94 5.76 -22.68 -20.18
N THR A 95 5.85 -21.69 -19.33
CA THR A 95 6.51 -20.40 -19.63
C THR A 95 8.04 -20.52 -19.67
N ALA A 96 8.61 -21.48 -18.94
CA ALA A 96 10.03 -21.83 -19.05
C ALA A 96 10.29 -22.76 -20.26
N ALA A 97 11.52 -22.73 -20.81
CA ALA A 97 11.92 -23.68 -21.85
C ALA A 97 11.71 -25.11 -21.35
N PRO A 98 11.01 -25.98 -22.12
CA PRO A 98 10.83 -27.36 -21.69
C PRO A 98 12.19 -28.04 -21.50
N PRO A 99 12.33 -28.89 -20.48
CA PRO A 99 13.59 -29.59 -20.23
C PRO A 99 13.97 -30.44 -21.45
N SER A 100 15.24 -30.35 -21.79
CA SER A 100 15.82 -31.14 -22.87
C SER A 100 16.64 -32.30 -22.28
N PHE A 101 16.47 -33.49 -22.83
CA PHE A 101 17.17 -34.69 -22.41
C PHE A 101 18.01 -35.21 -23.56
N HIS A 102 19.25 -35.52 -23.25
CA HIS A 102 20.18 -36.17 -24.18
C HIS A 102 20.10 -37.68 -23.96
N LEU A 103 19.40 -38.35 -24.84
CA LEU A 103 19.11 -39.80 -24.69
C LEU A 103 19.29 -40.57 -26.01
N PRO A 104 19.75 -41.83 -25.95
CA PRO A 104 19.75 -42.68 -27.11
C PRO A 104 18.34 -43.14 -27.44
N ILE A 105 18.03 -43.22 -28.73
CA ILE A 105 16.85 -43.89 -29.25
C ILE A 105 17.36 -45.13 -30.01
N ASP A 106 16.81 -46.30 -29.68
CA ASP A 106 17.21 -47.59 -30.25
C ASP A 106 17.27 -47.52 -31.78
N ASN A 107 18.44 -47.94 -32.35
CA ASN A 107 18.76 -47.93 -33.78
C ASN A 107 18.79 -46.58 -34.51
N SER A 108 18.61 -45.44 -33.81
CA SER A 108 18.51 -44.14 -34.46
C SER A 108 19.62 -43.16 -34.00
N GLY A 109 20.33 -43.44 -32.89
CA GLY A 109 21.41 -42.60 -32.36
C GLY A 109 20.98 -41.78 -31.13
N TYR A 110 21.75 -40.75 -30.82
CA TYR A 110 21.49 -39.86 -29.69
C TYR A 110 20.68 -38.63 -30.13
N PHE A 111 19.67 -38.31 -29.38
CA PHE A 111 18.78 -37.16 -29.62
C PHE A 111 18.67 -36.26 -28.41
N ASN A 112 18.50 -35.00 -28.66
CA ASN A 112 17.99 -34.05 -27.70
C ASN A 112 16.46 -34.09 -27.79
N ILE A 113 15.80 -34.53 -26.71
CA ILE A 113 14.36 -34.70 -26.61
C ILE A 113 13.76 -33.60 -25.75
N GLN A 114 12.82 -32.83 -26.30
CA GLN A 114 11.98 -31.91 -25.53
C GLN A 114 10.55 -32.43 -25.49
N VAL A 115 9.91 -32.30 -24.30
CA VAL A 115 8.58 -32.85 -24.08
C VAL A 115 7.69 -31.85 -23.37
N HIS A 116 6.45 -31.71 -23.85
CA HIS A 116 5.40 -31.01 -23.15
C HIS A 116 4.06 -31.71 -23.36
N ARG A 117 3.09 -31.36 -22.51
CA ARG A 117 1.70 -31.87 -22.66
C ARG A 117 0.74 -30.72 -22.81
N LYS A 118 -0.29 -30.92 -23.65
CA LYS A 118 -1.38 -29.98 -23.85
C LYS A 118 -2.63 -30.69 -24.33
N ASP A 119 -3.78 -30.35 -23.75
CA ASP A 119 -5.11 -30.80 -24.17
C ASP A 119 -5.22 -32.34 -24.33
N GLY A 120 -4.60 -33.11 -23.43
CA GLY A 120 -4.60 -34.59 -23.44
C GLY A 120 -3.64 -35.20 -24.46
N LEU A 121 -2.75 -34.39 -25.02
CA LEU A 121 -1.70 -34.81 -25.97
C LEU A 121 -0.31 -34.58 -25.35
N VAL A 122 0.61 -35.51 -25.65
CA VAL A 122 2.04 -35.43 -25.33
C VAL A 122 2.80 -35.14 -26.63
N TYR A 123 3.53 -34.04 -26.62
CA TYR A 123 4.36 -33.56 -27.72
C TYR A 123 5.81 -33.92 -27.43
N VAL A 124 6.49 -34.51 -28.36
CA VAL A 124 7.88 -34.93 -28.29
C VAL A 124 8.62 -34.34 -29.49
N GLU A 125 9.53 -33.46 -29.25
CA GLU A 125 10.39 -32.83 -30.25
C GLU A 125 11.77 -33.49 -30.18
N LEU A 126 12.29 -33.91 -31.32
CA LEU A 126 13.54 -34.64 -31.46
C LEU A 126 14.50 -33.84 -32.33
N GLU A 127 15.69 -33.60 -31.85
CA GLU A 127 16.78 -32.94 -32.59
C GLU A 127 18.03 -33.82 -32.52
N ASN A 128 18.82 -33.88 -33.60
CA ASN A 128 20.06 -34.64 -33.60
C ASN A 128 21.02 -34.05 -32.54
N SER A 129 21.61 -34.91 -31.76
CA SER A 129 22.68 -34.55 -30.85
C SER A 129 23.99 -34.32 -31.57
N VAL A 130 24.66 -33.23 -31.29
CA VAL A 130 26.03 -32.89 -31.73
C VAL A 130 26.89 -32.89 -30.47
N ASP A 131 28.20 -33.18 -30.59
CA ASP A 131 29.17 -33.06 -29.49
C ASP A 131 29.12 -31.66 -28.87
N GLU A 132 28.72 -31.59 -27.59
CA GLU A 132 28.42 -30.33 -26.89
C GLU A 132 29.56 -29.92 -25.96
N PRO A 133 29.80 -28.61 -25.78
CA PRO A 133 30.64 -28.10 -24.69
C PRO A 133 30.04 -28.53 -23.34
N GLY A 134 30.84 -29.09 -22.47
CA GLY A 134 30.39 -29.58 -21.17
C GLY A 134 29.66 -28.51 -20.36
N TRP A 135 28.55 -28.88 -19.72
CA TRP A 135 27.74 -28.02 -18.85
C TRP A 135 28.54 -27.23 -17.81
N GLU A 136 29.64 -27.83 -17.31
CA GLU A 136 30.55 -27.17 -16.34
C GLU A 136 31.14 -25.88 -16.87
N SER A 137 31.57 -25.84 -18.13
CA SER A 137 32.09 -24.63 -18.77
C SER A 137 31.04 -23.51 -18.92
N LEU A 138 29.83 -23.87 -19.26
CA LEU A 138 28.70 -22.95 -19.46
C LEU A 138 28.16 -22.43 -18.13
N SER A 139 28.09 -23.26 -17.10
CA SER A 139 27.60 -22.87 -15.78
C SER A 139 28.48 -21.80 -15.10
N GLY A 140 29.81 -21.93 -15.22
CA GLY A 140 30.74 -20.92 -14.72
C GLY A 140 30.57 -19.56 -15.41
N ARG A 141 30.35 -19.55 -16.73
CA ARG A 141 30.04 -18.32 -17.48
C ARG A 141 28.73 -17.70 -17.02
N LEU A 142 27.69 -18.50 -16.82
CA LEU A 142 26.39 -18.04 -16.31
C LEU A 142 26.53 -17.33 -14.95
N GLN A 143 27.25 -17.95 -14.00
CA GLN A 143 27.45 -17.35 -12.68
C GLN A 143 28.15 -15.99 -12.77
N SER A 144 29.16 -15.86 -13.64
CA SER A 144 29.86 -14.59 -13.88
C SER A 144 28.92 -13.54 -14.48
N MET A 145 28.07 -13.92 -15.45
CA MET A 145 27.10 -13.04 -16.07
C MET A 145 26.07 -12.54 -15.06
N ILE A 146 25.50 -13.44 -14.25
CA ILE A 146 24.54 -13.08 -13.18
C ILE A 146 25.17 -12.09 -12.20
N ALA A 147 26.42 -12.36 -11.77
CA ALA A 147 27.13 -11.45 -10.87
C ALA A 147 27.34 -10.06 -11.49
N THR A 148 27.52 -9.99 -12.80
CA THR A 148 27.66 -8.72 -13.54
C THR A 148 26.33 -8.00 -13.67
N PHE A 149 25.24 -8.69 -13.98
CA PHE A 149 23.89 -8.12 -14.05
C PHE A 149 23.44 -7.53 -12.72
N ARG A 150 23.73 -8.19 -11.61
CA ARG A 150 23.42 -7.70 -10.25
C ARG A 150 24.12 -6.40 -9.87
N ARG A 151 25.21 -6.03 -10.55
CA ARG A 151 25.94 -4.77 -10.33
C ARG A 151 25.34 -3.59 -11.08
N ALA A 152 24.50 -3.84 -12.07
CA ALA A 152 23.83 -2.78 -12.82
C ALA A 152 22.95 -1.94 -11.90
N ARG A 153 23.01 -0.63 -12.06
CA ARG A 153 22.26 0.33 -11.23
C ARG A 153 21.14 1.03 -11.99
N SER A 154 20.97 0.74 -13.27
CA SER A 154 19.90 1.24 -14.12
C SER A 154 19.55 0.20 -15.18
N VAL A 155 18.34 0.30 -15.72
CA VAL A 155 17.86 -0.58 -16.81
C VAL A 155 18.77 -0.43 -18.04
N SER A 156 19.20 0.79 -18.40
CA SER A 156 20.11 1.03 -19.52
C SER A 156 21.45 0.28 -19.34
N ALA A 157 22.10 0.46 -18.18
CA ALA A 157 23.38 -0.21 -17.90
C ALA A 157 23.25 -1.75 -17.90
N LEU A 158 22.11 -2.28 -17.41
CA LEU A 158 21.81 -3.71 -17.46
C LEU A 158 21.70 -4.19 -18.90
N CYS A 159 20.93 -3.48 -19.74
CA CYS A 159 20.71 -3.83 -21.14
C CYS A 159 22.01 -3.78 -21.96
N GLU A 160 22.82 -2.74 -21.80
CA GLU A 160 24.15 -2.59 -22.45
C GLU A 160 25.08 -3.75 -22.06
N THR A 161 25.09 -4.09 -20.78
CA THR A 161 25.90 -5.22 -20.28
C THR A 161 25.37 -6.56 -20.84
N ALA A 162 24.05 -6.72 -20.90
CA ALA A 162 23.41 -7.96 -21.32
C ALA A 162 23.70 -8.29 -22.78
N VAL A 163 23.60 -7.30 -23.70
CA VAL A 163 23.88 -7.55 -25.13
C VAL A 163 25.30 -8.02 -25.35
N THR A 164 26.28 -7.39 -24.70
CA THR A 164 27.70 -7.77 -24.81
C THR A 164 27.96 -9.17 -24.24
N GLN A 165 27.40 -9.49 -23.09
CA GLN A 165 27.57 -10.79 -22.46
C GLN A 165 26.88 -11.92 -23.23
N ILE A 166 25.64 -11.69 -23.70
CA ILE A 166 24.90 -12.67 -24.51
C ILE A 166 25.63 -12.88 -25.85
N ARG A 167 26.15 -11.85 -26.47
CA ARG A 167 26.92 -11.99 -27.70
C ARG A 167 28.15 -12.85 -27.49
N SER A 168 28.93 -12.56 -26.44
CA SER A 168 30.08 -13.37 -26.05
C SER A 168 29.72 -14.85 -25.76
N LEU A 169 28.52 -15.11 -25.23
CA LEU A 169 28.04 -16.45 -24.90
C LEU A 169 27.59 -17.23 -26.14
N THR A 170 26.79 -16.58 -27.00
CA THR A 170 26.06 -17.21 -28.09
C THR A 170 26.81 -17.16 -29.40
N ASP A 171 27.78 -16.25 -29.54
CA ASP A 171 28.53 -16.01 -30.77
C ASP A 171 27.63 -15.69 -31.98
N TYR A 172 26.48 -15.01 -31.71
CA TYR A 172 25.66 -14.41 -32.76
C TYR A 172 26.30 -13.10 -33.22
N ASP A 173 26.08 -12.73 -34.49
CA ASP A 173 26.72 -11.54 -35.09
C ASP A 173 26.18 -10.23 -34.56
N HIS A 174 24.89 -10.18 -34.21
CA HIS A 174 24.21 -8.97 -33.76
C HIS A 174 23.19 -9.32 -32.67
N ILE A 175 23.37 -8.71 -31.50
CA ILE A 175 22.46 -8.84 -30.37
C ILE A 175 21.86 -7.46 -30.09
N MET A 176 20.55 -7.41 -29.90
CA MET A 176 19.85 -6.18 -29.53
C MET A 176 18.80 -6.43 -28.46
N ILE A 177 18.53 -5.43 -27.66
CA ILE A 177 17.37 -5.40 -26.76
C ILE A 177 16.36 -4.42 -27.34
N TYR A 178 15.21 -4.98 -27.64
CA TYR A 178 14.06 -4.33 -28.23
C TYR A 178 13.00 -4.11 -27.13
N LYS A 179 12.66 -2.84 -26.81
CA LYS A 179 11.66 -2.49 -25.79
C LYS A 179 10.36 -2.04 -26.46
N PHE A 180 9.24 -2.56 -26.01
CA PHE A 180 7.92 -2.12 -26.47
C PHE A 180 7.44 -0.86 -25.74
N ASP A 181 6.82 0.05 -26.48
CA ASP A 181 6.05 1.14 -25.90
C ASP A 181 4.57 0.74 -25.67
N ARG A 182 3.77 1.69 -25.17
CA ARG A 182 2.34 1.47 -24.90
C ARG A 182 1.50 1.21 -26.14
N ASP A 183 1.92 1.71 -27.29
CA ASP A 183 1.23 1.57 -28.56
C ASP A 183 1.69 0.31 -29.30
N GLY A 184 2.64 -0.41 -28.72
CA GLY A 184 3.20 -1.65 -29.24
C GLY A 184 4.30 -1.44 -30.30
N HIS A 185 4.76 -0.20 -30.49
CA HIS A 185 5.98 0.07 -31.24
C HIS A 185 7.19 -0.37 -30.42
N GLY A 186 8.28 -0.70 -31.09
CA GLY A 186 9.49 -1.08 -30.40
C GLY A 186 10.64 -0.16 -30.69
N GLU A 187 11.53 -0.02 -29.71
CA GLU A 187 12.76 0.75 -29.80
C GLU A 187 13.94 -0.16 -29.44
N VAL A 188 15.02 -0.09 -30.23
CA VAL A 188 16.28 -0.75 -29.87
C VAL A 188 17.01 0.11 -28.84
N ILE A 189 17.03 -0.34 -27.58
CA ILE A 189 17.58 0.42 -26.44
C ILE A 189 19.02 0.05 -26.10
N ALA A 190 19.48 -1.11 -26.55
CA ALA A 190 20.87 -1.57 -26.42
C ALA A 190 21.20 -2.51 -27.56
N GLU A 191 22.42 -2.50 -28.05
CA GLU A 191 22.93 -3.43 -29.06
C GLU A 191 24.43 -3.70 -28.93
N ASP A 192 24.86 -4.85 -29.44
CA ASP A 192 26.26 -5.20 -29.67
C ASP A 192 26.36 -6.02 -30.96
N HIS A 193 27.21 -5.63 -31.89
CA HIS A 193 27.32 -6.23 -33.21
C HIS A 193 28.76 -6.27 -33.73
N ASN A 194 29.02 -7.08 -34.75
CA ASN A 194 30.30 -7.16 -35.41
C ASN A 194 30.66 -5.85 -36.14
N VAL A 195 31.96 -5.53 -36.19
CA VAL A 195 32.45 -4.34 -36.89
C VAL A 195 32.10 -4.44 -38.39
N GLY A 196 31.48 -3.37 -38.92
CA GLY A 196 31.10 -3.27 -40.33
C GLY A 196 29.64 -3.65 -40.66
N THR A 197 28.81 -3.94 -39.63
CA THR A 197 27.36 -4.06 -39.76
C THR A 197 26.70 -2.74 -39.38
N ASP A 198 25.56 -2.40 -40.01
CA ASP A 198 24.75 -1.24 -39.66
C ASP A 198 24.07 -1.53 -38.29
N GLY A 199 24.15 -0.55 -37.37
CA GLY A 199 23.51 -0.61 -36.06
C GLY A 199 22.06 -0.15 -36.14
N PHE A 200 21.24 -0.64 -35.17
CA PHE A 200 19.84 -0.28 -35.02
C PHE A 200 19.57 0.50 -33.73
N LEU A 201 20.59 0.85 -32.95
CA LEU A 201 20.44 1.56 -31.68
C LEU A 201 19.62 2.85 -31.83
N GLY A 202 18.58 3.01 -31.05
CA GLY A 202 17.69 4.14 -31.09
C GLY A 202 16.70 4.15 -32.27
N LEU A 203 16.71 3.11 -33.12
CA LEU A 203 15.69 2.98 -34.18
C LEU A 203 14.39 2.46 -33.58
N HIS A 204 13.29 3.04 -34.06
CA HIS A 204 11.94 2.59 -33.78
C HIS A 204 11.40 1.71 -34.91
N PHE A 205 10.59 0.74 -34.53
CA PHE A 205 9.90 -0.19 -35.42
C PHE A 205 8.40 -0.18 -35.11
N PRO A 206 7.53 -0.07 -36.13
CA PRO A 206 6.09 0.01 -35.91
C PRO A 206 5.53 -1.31 -35.36
N ALA A 207 4.42 -1.23 -34.62
CA ALA A 207 3.73 -2.37 -34.02
C ALA A 207 3.34 -3.48 -35.03
N THR A 208 3.22 -3.12 -36.30
CA THR A 208 2.93 -4.05 -37.41
C THR A 208 4.06 -5.02 -37.72
N ASP A 209 5.31 -4.71 -37.35
CA ASP A 209 6.45 -5.62 -37.59
C ASP A 209 6.39 -6.86 -36.68
N ILE A 210 5.80 -6.71 -35.46
CA ILE A 210 5.53 -7.78 -34.51
C ILE A 210 4.06 -7.69 -34.10
N PRO A 211 3.15 -8.31 -34.88
CA PRO A 211 1.71 -8.17 -34.66
C PRO A 211 1.25 -8.74 -33.32
N VAL A 212 0.03 -8.38 -32.89
CA VAL A 212 -0.50 -8.68 -31.55
C VAL A 212 -0.46 -10.17 -31.22
N GLN A 213 -0.85 -11.05 -32.19
CA GLN A 213 -0.83 -12.51 -32.01
C GLN A 213 0.60 -13.04 -31.81
N ALA A 214 1.61 -12.46 -32.47
CA ALA A 214 3.00 -12.83 -32.28
C ALA A 214 3.49 -12.42 -30.87
N ARG A 215 3.15 -11.21 -30.42
CA ARG A 215 3.47 -10.76 -29.07
C ARG A 215 2.79 -11.64 -28.00
N ALA A 216 1.54 -12.02 -28.19
CA ALA A 216 0.83 -12.94 -27.31
C ALA A 216 1.49 -14.35 -27.27
N LEU A 217 2.07 -14.78 -28.38
CA LEU A 217 2.78 -16.04 -28.44
C LEU A 217 4.13 -16.00 -27.72
N TYR A 218 4.84 -14.86 -27.78
CA TYR A 218 6.08 -14.63 -27.04
C TYR A 218 5.89 -14.58 -25.52
N LEU A 219 4.69 -14.29 -25.03
CA LEU A 219 4.34 -14.43 -23.60
C LEU A 219 4.24 -15.88 -23.16
N LYS A 220 3.75 -16.76 -24.06
CA LYS A 220 3.55 -18.19 -23.77
C LYS A 220 4.82 -19.00 -24.00
N GLN A 221 5.54 -18.73 -25.08
CA GLN A 221 6.81 -19.37 -25.43
C GLN A 221 7.92 -18.31 -25.40
N ARG A 222 8.64 -18.21 -24.28
CA ARG A 222 9.58 -17.13 -24.00
C ARG A 222 10.89 -17.21 -24.77
N GLN A 223 11.13 -18.31 -25.46
CA GLN A 223 12.29 -18.49 -26.32
C GLN A 223 11.86 -18.98 -27.72
N ARG A 224 12.44 -18.40 -28.75
CA ARG A 224 12.20 -18.78 -30.14
C ARG A 224 13.50 -18.88 -30.93
N VAL A 225 13.70 -20.00 -31.60
CA VAL A 225 14.84 -20.24 -32.49
C VAL A 225 14.33 -20.36 -33.94
N ILE A 226 15.03 -19.74 -34.85
CA ILE A 226 14.96 -19.98 -36.30
C ILE A 226 16.37 -20.32 -36.74
N ALA A 227 16.63 -21.59 -36.97
CA ALA A 227 17.98 -22.07 -37.27
C ALA A 227 18.44 -21.70 -38.69
N ASP A 228 17.56 -21.70 -39.67
CA ASP A 228 17.80 -21.21 -41.04
C ASP A 228 16.54 -20.53 -41.61
N VAL A 229 16.62 -19.24 -41.82
CA VAL A 229 15.56 -18.45 -42.48
C VAL A 229 15.23 -18.92 -43.88
N ALA A 230 16.16 -19.52 -44.61
CA ALA A 230 15.94 -20.11 -45.93
C ALA A 230 15.73 -21.63 -45.89
N GLY A 231 15.66 -22.18 -44.67
CA GLY A 231 15.46 -23.63 -44.46
C GLY A 231 14.06 -24.07 -44.93
N THR A 232 13.95 -25.36 -45.16
CA THR A 232 12.68 -26.02 -45.52
C THR A 232 11.87 -26.34 -44.28
N THR A 233 10.57 -26.52 -44.43
CA THR A 233 9.67 -27.00 -43.37
C THR A 233 9.22 -28.43 -43.70
N SER A 234 8.92 -29.20 -42.64
CA SER A 234 8.35 -30.54 -42.77
C SER A 234 6.90 -30.53 -42.31
N PRO A 235 5.94 -30.97 -43.12
CA PRO A 235 4.54 -31.01 -42.72
C PRO A 235 4.30 -32.02 -41.59
N VAL A 236 3.40 -31.68 -40.66
CA VAL A 236 2.92 -32.60 -39.62
C VAL A 236 1.69 -33.33 -40.13
N LEU A 237 1.78 -34.65 -40.20
CA LEU A 237 0.72 -35.51 -40.69
C LEU A 237 -0.08 -36.08 -39.53
N ALA A 238 -1.40 -36.17 -39.70
CA ALA A 238 -2.31 -36.76 -38.69
C ALA A 238 -2.58 -38.25 -39.01
N SER A 239 -2.72 -39.02 -37.95
CA SER A 239 -3.19 -40.43 -38.04
C SER A 239 -4.66 -40.45 -38.49
N PRO A 240 -5.07 -41.44 -39.28
CA PRO A 240 -6.47 -41.64 -39.64
C PRO A 240 -7.44 -41.84 -38.44
N VAL A 241 -6.94 -42.04 -37.24
CA VAL A 241 -7.73 -42.09 -36.00
C VAL A 241 -8.21 -40.73 -35.57
N ILE A 242 -7.54 -39.67 -35.98
CA ILE A 242 -7.94 -38.29 -35.69
C ILE A 242 -9.10 -37.92 -36.62
N LEU A 243 -10.27 -37.78 -36.04
CA LEU A 243 -11.51 -37.40 -36.73
C LEU A 243 -11.85 -35.89 -36.65
N THR A 244 -11.02 -35.12 -35.98
CA THR A 244 -11.25 -33.67 -35.83
C THR A 244 -10.61 -32.90 -36.96
N GLU A 245 -11.34 -31.89 -37.51
CA GLU A 245 -10.82 -30.94 -38.50
C GLU A 245 -10.01 -29.80 -37.82
N ALA A 246 -9.98 -29.75 -36.47
CA ALA A 246 -9.25 -28.72 -35.77
C ALA A 246 -7.73 -28.89 -35.97
N PRO A 247 -7.00 -27.81 -36.35
CA PRO A 247 -5.57 -27.88 -36.53
C PRO A 247 -4.85 -28.13 -35.21
N LEU A 248 -3.72 -28.85 -35.26
CA LEU A 248 -2.88 -29.13 -34.09
C LEU A 248 -2.34 -27.84 -33.48
N ASP A 249 -2.59 -27.61 -32.19
CA ASP A 249 -2.03 -26.45 -31.45
C ASP A 249 -0.56 -26.72 -31.10
N MET A 250 0.33 -25.93 -31.70
CA MET A 250 1.78 -26.07 -31.57
C MET A 250 2.36 -24.87 -30.76
N THR A 251 1.54 -24.19 -29.92
CA THR A 251 1.93 -23.01 -29.17
C THR A 251 3.28 -23.17 -28.44
N TYR A 252 3.51 -24.31 -27.80
CA TYR A 252 4.71 -24.62 -27.03
C TYR A 252 5.80 -25.36 -27.78
N CYS A 253 5.58 -25.70 -29.05
CA CYS A 253 6.58 -26.38 -29.84
C CYS A 253 7.71 -25.45 -30.27
N GLY A 254 8.94 -25.76 -29.88
CA GLY A 254 10.17 -25.08 -30.31
C GLY A 254 10.42 -25.18 -31.81
N LEU A 255 10.13 -26.37 -32.39
CA LEU A 255 10.28 -26.67 -33.80
C LEU A 255 9.16 -26.11 -34.70
N ARG A 256 8.08 -25.55 -34.15
CA ARG A 256 6.97 -24.98 -34.90
C ARG A 256 7.48 -24.14 -36.09
N ALA A 257 6.93 -24.32 -37.27
CA ALA A 257 7.28 -23.50 -38.44
C ALA A 257 6.98 -22.00 -38.21
N VAL A 258 7.68 -21.18 -38.92
CA VAL A 258 7.61 -19.72 -38.81
C VAL A 258 6.71 -19.18 -39.91
N SER A 259 5.96 -18.12 -39.63
CA SER A 259 5.18 -17.38 -40.64
C SER A 259 6.04 -17.05 -41.87
N PRO A 260 5.59 -17.33 -43.09
CA PRO A 260 6.29 -16.97 -44.32
C PRO A 260 6.57 -15.48 -44.44
N ILE A 261 5.67 -14.63 -43.92
CA ILE A 261 5.85 -13.17 -43.91
C ILE A 261 7.03 -12.80 -42.99
N HIS A 262 7.14 -13.44 -41.82
CA HIS A 262 8.26 -13.19 -40.92
C HIS A 262 9.60 -13.68 -41.50
N LEU A 263 9.60 -14.81 -42.19
CA LEU A 263 10.78 -15.29 -42.89
C LEU A 263 11.20 -14.34 -44.02
N GLU A 264 10.23 -13.77 -44.75
CA GLU A 264 10.50 -12.76 -45.81
C GLU A 264 11.07 -11.48 -45.19
N TYR A 265 10.55 -11.05 -44.03
CA TYR A 265 11.05 -9.90 -43.30
C TYR A 265 12.53 -10.10 -42.89
N LEU A 266 12.87 -11.24 -42.28
CA LEU A 266 14.24 -11.60 -41.91
C LEU A 266 15.18 -11.69 -43.12
N LYS A 267 14.69 -12.25 -44.26
CA LYS A 267 15.46 -12.30 -45.51
C LYS A 267 15.76 -10.88 -46.00
N ASN A 268 14.79 -9.97 -45.93
CA ASN A 268 14.96 -8.57 -46.36
C ASN A 268 15.98 -7.84 -45.45
N MET A 269 16.09 -8.24 -44.19
CA MET A 269 17.15 -7.75 -43.28
C MET A 269 18.51 -8.41 -43.50
N GLY A 270 18.60 -9.44 -44.35
CA GLY A 270 19.81 -10.21 -44.57
C GLY A 270 20.10 -11.27 -43.49
N VAL A 271 19.16 -11.47 -42.55
CA VAL A 271 19.32 -12.43 -41.41
C VAL A 271 19.10 -13.88 -41.93
N ARG A 272 19.97 -14.78 -41.51
CA ARG A 272 19.90 -16.19 -41.85
C ARG A 272 19.50 -17.07 -40.63
N ALA A 273 19.80 -16.66 -39.43
CA ALA A 273 19.34 -17.34 -38.22
C ALA A 273 19.01 -16.33 -37.13
N THR A 274 18.06 -16.67 -36.26
CA THR A 274 17.73 -15.83 -35.12
C THR A 274 17.37 -16.64 -33.88
N LEU A 275 17.75 -16.10 -32.72
CA LEU A 275 17.34 -16.55 -31.38
C LEU A 275 16.69 -15.34 -30.68
N VAL A 276 15.46 -15.50 -30.23
CA VAL A 276 14.71 -14.44 -29.53
C VAL A 276 14.38 -14.92 -28.12
N LEU A 277 14.60 -14.05 -27.13
CA LEU A 277 14.24 -14.26 -25.74
C LEU A 277 13.24 -13.18 -25.31
N SER A 278 12.12 -13.58 -24.77
CA SER A 278 11.12 -12.65 -24.24
C SER A 278 11.56 -12.06 -22.90
N LEU A 279 11.41 -10.76 -22.73
CA LEU A 279 11.56 -10.06 -21.47
C LEU A 279 10.16 -9.69 -20.96
N VAL A 280 9.74 -10.32 -19.87
CA VAL A 280 8.36 -10.22 -19.37
C VAL A 280 8.34 -9.55 -18.02
N GLN A 281 7.40 -8.59 -17.85
CA GLN A 281 7.15 -7.88 -16.61
C GLN A 281 5.64 -7.89 -16.34
N GLU A 282 5.22 -8.27 -15.12
CA GLU A 282 3.81 -8.25 -14.72
C GLU A 282 2.87 -8.87 -15.77
N GLU A 283 3.25 -10.05 -16.29
CA GLU A 283 2.53 -10.79 -17.36
C GLU A 283 2.41 -10.02 -18.71
N GLN A 284 3.18 -8.96 -18.89
CA GLN A 284 3.25 -8.21 -20.14
C GLN A 284 4.62 -8.37 -20.81
N LEU A 285 4.63 -8.39 -22.13
CA LEU A 285 5.86 -8.42 -22.90
C LEU A 285 6.50 -7.01 -22.88
N TRP A 286 7.47 -6.84 -21.95
CA TRP A 286 8.23 -5.60 -21.81
C TRP A 286 9.14 -5.34 -23.00
N GLY A 287 9.77 -6.41 -23.51
CA GLY A 287 10.72 -6.33 -24.59
C GLY A 287 11.22 -7.71 -25.01
N MET A 288 12.24 -7.73 -25.83
CA MET A 288 12.89 -8.95 -26.31
C MET A 288 14.40 -8.74 -26.42
N VAL A 289 15.17 -9.79 -26.14
CA VAL A 289 16.55 -9.92 -26.62
C VAL A 289 16.46 -10.60 -28.00
N VAL A 290 16.95 -9.96 -29.01
CA VAL A 290 16.96 -10.49 -30.38
C VAL A 290 18.38 -10.70 -30.83
N CYS A 291 18.73 -11.94 -31.17
CA CYS A 291 20.04 -12.35 -31.65
C CYS A 291 19.93 -12.70 -33.14
N HIS A 292 20.67 -12.01 -33.99
CA HIS A 292 20.71 -12.24 -35.44
C HIS A 292 22.06 -12.81 -35.87
N HIS A 293 22.04 -13.70 -36.85
CA HIS A 293 23.24 -14.28 -37.43
C HIS A 293 23.11 -14.31 -38.97
N TRP A 294 24.24 -14.10 -39.65
CA TRP A 294 24.26 -13.95 -41.11
C TRP A 294 24.44 -15.26 -41.86
N THR A 295 24.67 -16.34 -41.14
CA THR A 295 24.68 -17.72 -41.66
C THR A 295 23.73 -18.59 -40.88
N PRO A 296 23.26 -19.74 -41.42
CA PRO A 296 22.44 -20.68 -40.67
C PRO A 296 23.14 -21.06 -39.36
N ARG A 297 22.41 -21.05 -38.24
CA ARG A 297 22.93 -21.35 -36.92
C ARG A 297 21.84 -22.00 -36.06
N ASP A 298 22.11 -23.22 -35.61
CA ASP A 298 21.27 -23.90 -34.66
C ASP A 298 21.98 -23.96 -33.29
N PRO A 299 21.51 -23.16 -32.29
CA PRO A 299 22.09 -23.20 -30.96
C PRO A 299 21.74 -24.49 -30.25
N HIS A 300 22.76 -25.22 -29.79
CA HIS A 300 22.55 -26.52 -29.10
C HIS A 300 21.69 -26.34 -27.82
N PRO A 301 21.01 -27.42 -27.37
CA PRO A 301 20.00 -27.35 -26.30
C PRO A 301 20.50 -26.74 -24.98
N HIS A 302 21.76 -27.03 -24.56
CA HIS A 302 22.31 -26.42 -23.33
C HIS A 302 22.45 -24.90 -23.48
N LEU A 303 22.86 -24.41 -24.65
CA LEU A 303 22.93 -22.96 -24.90
C LEU A 303 21.51 -22.35 -24.92
N ARG A 304 20.53 -23.04 -25.49
CA ARG A 304 19.12 -22.61 -25.45
C ARG A 304 18.61 -22.55 -24.02
N ALA A 305 18.81 -23.60 -23.23
CA ALA A 305 18.40 -23.61 -21.81
C ALA A 305 19.06 -22.47 -21.03
N LEU A 306 20.34 -22.23 -21.25
CA LEU A 306 21.10 -21.18 -20.60
C LEU A 306 20.60 -19.79 -20.99
N THR A 307 20.37 -19.54 -22.26
CA THR A 307 19.85 -18.26 -22.76
C THR A 307 18.40 -18.04 -22.31
N GLY A 308 17.58 -19.07 -22.23
CA GLY A 308 16.24 -19.00 -21.65
C GLY A 308 16.29 -18.54 -20.19
N LEU A 309 17.16 -19.16 -19.37
CA LEU A 309 17.37 -18.76 -17.98
C LEU A 309 17.89 -17.31 -17.87
N LEU A 310 18.78 -16.87 -18.78
CA LEU A 310 19.23 -15.50 -18.84
C LEU A 310 18.09 -14.53 -19.14
N GLY A 311 17.16 -14.88 -20.02
CA GLY A 311 15.96 -14.09 -20.30
C GLY A 311 15.09 -13.90 -19.06
N GLU A 312 14.90 -14.96 -18.26
CA GLU A 312 14.17 -14.90 -16.98
C GLU A 312 14.89 -14.01 -15.97
N ILE A 313 16.20 -14.18 -15.82
CA ILE A 313 17.01 -13.37 -14.90
C ILE A 313 16.99 -11.90 -15.31
N LEU A 314 17.14 -11.60 -16.60
CA LEU A 314 17.05 -10.24 -17.11
C LEU A 314 15.67 -9.64 -16.86
N SER A 315 14.61 -10.40 -17.15
CA SER A 315 13.24 -9.98 -16.85
C SER A 315 13.09 -9.59 -15.38
N MET A 316 13.49 -10.46 -14.48
CA MET A 316 13.43 -10.21 -13.04
C MET A 316 14.24 -8.96 -12.63
N GLN A 317 15.48 -8.86 -13.13
CA GLN A 317 16.36 -7.76 -12.77
C GLN A 317 15.90 -6.40 -13.33
N ILE A 318 15.32 -6.38 -14.53
CA ILE A 318 14.67 -5.19 -15.11
C ILE A 318 13.54 -4.73 -14.19
N GLY A 319 12.67 -5.64 -13.74
CA GLY A 319 11.58 -5.31 -12.83
C GLY A 319 12.06 -4.69 -11.51
N VAL A 320 13.09 -5.29 -10.91
CA VAL A 320 13.70 -4.75 -9.68
C VAL A 320 14.25 -3.35 -9.89
N LEU A 321 14.96 -3.11 -10.99
CA LEU A 321 15.52 -1.79 -11.28
C LEU A 321 14.44 -0.76 -11.61
N GLU A 322 13.44 -1.08 -12.44
CA GLU A 322 12.32 -0.18 -12.73
C GLU A 322 11.54 0.18 -11.45
N GLN A 323 11.26 -0.81 -10.59
CA GLN A 323 10.62 -0.55 -9.30
C GLN A 323 11.49 0.34 -8.39
N SER A 324 12.80 0.10 -8.34
CA SER A 324 13.73 0.93 -7.57
C SER A 324 13.78 2.37 -8.07
N GLU A 325 13.85 2.57 -9.39
CA GLU A 325 13.80 3.90 -10.02
C GLU A 325 12.47 4.61 -9.74
N GLN A 326 11.35 3.88 -9.85
CA GLN A 326 10.02 4.41 -9.54
C GLN A 326 9.88 4.77 -8.06
N TYR A 327 10.39 3.92 -7.16
CA TYR A 327 10.38 4.17 -5.73
C TYR A 327 11.20 5.40 -5.36
N ALA A 328 12.43 5.52 -5.89
CA ALA A 328 13.28 6.69 -5.67
C ALA A 328 12.61 7.99 -6.17
N ALA A 329 12.00 7.93 -7.37
CA ALA A 329 11.25 9.06 -7.91
C ALA A 329 10.02 9.42 -7.05
N ARG A 330 9.28 8.42 -6.53
CA ARG A 330 8.15 8.62 -5.64
C ARG A 330 8.58 9.23 -4.30
N LEU A 331 9.66 8.73 -3.71
CA LEU A 331 10.22 9.25 -2.45
C LEU A 331 10.63 10.72 -2.60
N LYS A 332 11.31 11.09 -3.69
CA LYS A 332 11.68 12.48 -3.99
C LYS A 332 10.45 13.38 -4.05
N LYS A 333 9.38 12.94 -4.73
CA LYS A 333 8.12 13.70 -4.83
C LYS A 333 7.42 13.81 -3.47
N GLN A 334 7.47 12.77 -2.65
CA GLN A 334 6.93 12.82 -1.29
C GLN A 334 7.67 13.84 -0.42
N GLN A 335 8.99 13.89 -0.49
CA GLN A 335 9.79 14.91 0.22
C GLN A 335 9.40 16.34 -0.19
N ILE A 336 9.15 16.56 -1.49
CA ILE A 336 8.67 17.85 -1.98
C ILE A 336 7.29 18.16 -1.39
N LEU A 337 6.35 17.21 -1.41
CA LEU A 337 5.01 17.38 -0.83
C LEU A 337 5.08 17.70 0.67
N ASP A 338 5.96 17.05 1.42
CA ASP A 338 6.14 17.27 2.85
C ASP A 338 6.75 18.65 3.15
N SER A 339 7.62 19.16 2.27
CA SER A 339 8.11 20.54 2.36
C SER A 339 6.99 21.55 2.11
N LEU A 340 6.18 21.35 1.08
CA LEU A 340 5.03 22.19 0.76
C LEU A 340 3.96 22.13 1.85
N ARG A 341 3.73 20.97 2.48
CA ARG A 341 2.78 20.82 3.60
C ARG A 341 3.10 21.75 4.77
N ARG A 342 4.38 21.85 5.15
CA ARG A 342 4.80 22.74 6.26
C ARG A 342 4.49 24.19 5.98
N LEU A 343 4.63 24.64 4.75
CA LEU A 343 4.39 26.03 4.35
C LEU A 343 2.90 26.35 4.17
N VAL A 344 2.16 25.43 3.55
CA VAL A 344 0.72 25.58 3.32
C VAL A 344 -0.08 25.62 4.64
N ASN A 345 0.41 24.93 5.68
CA ASN A 345 -0.17 24.95 7.04
C ASN A 345 0.28 26.16 7.90
N GLY A 346 1.20 26.99 7.41
CA GLY A 346 1.63 28.24 8.06
C GLY A 346 0.58 29.34 7.98
N ASP A 347 0.89 30.54 8.52
CA ASP A 347 -0.03 31.67 8.62
C ASP A 347 -0.26 32.40 7.28
N SER A 348 0.66 32.28 6.32
CA SER A 348 0.59 32.95 5.01
C SER A 348 -0.54 32.37 4.12
N PRO A 349 -1.19 33.17 3.27
CA PRO A 349 -2.18 32.67 2.32
C PRO A 349 -1.62 31.52 1.48
N VAL A 350 -2.42 30.45 1.27
CA VAL A 350 -1.97 29.21 0.56
C VAL A 350 -1.38 29.51 -0.81
N ALA A 351 -1.98 30.44 -1.55
CA ALA A 351 -1.51 30.83 -2.88
C ALA A 351 -0.10 31.43 -2.84
N SER A 352 0.13 32.34 -1.88
CA SER A 352 1.43 32.99 -1.69
C SER A 352 2.49 32.01 -1.22
N ALA A 353 2.14 31.14 -0.26
CA ALA A 353 3.03 30.09 0.25
C ALA A 353 3.50 29.11 -0.86
N LEU A 354 2.60 28.76 -1.77
CA LEU A 354 2.95 27.92 -2.95
C LEU A 354 3.80 28.70 -3.94
N ALA A 355 3.51 29.98 -4.18
CA ALA A 355 4.25 30.81 -5.11
C ALA A 355 5.70 31.08 -4.67
N GLU A 356 5.94 31.20 -3.34
CA GLU A 356 7.29 31.33 -2.77
C GLU A 356 8.16 30.07 -2.98
N GLN A 357 7.55 28.92 -3.26
CA GLN A 357 8.23 27.65 -3.52
C GLN A 357 8.09 27.21 -4.99
N ALA A 358 8.30 28.16 -5.89
CA ALA A 358 8.14 27.96 -7.32
C ALA A 358 8.93 26.72 -7.82
N ASP A 359 10.20 26.60 -7.43
CA ASP A 359 11.07 25.51 -7.86
C ASP A 359 10.54 24.15 -7.40
N ALA A 360 10.13 24.03 -6.15
CA ALA A 360 9.56 22.80 -5.61
C ALA A 360 8.24 22.42 -6.32
N LEU A 361 7.38 23.42 -6.59
CA LEU A 361 6.13 23.20 -7.30
C LEU A 361 6.32 22.74 -8.75
N LEU A 362 7.31 23.30 -9.44
CA LEU A 362 7.66 22.92 -10.81
C LEU A 362 8.35 21.55 -10.83
N GLU A 363 9.27 21.30 -9.90
CA GLU A 363 9.98 20.02 -9.80
C GLU A 363 9.05 18.85 -9.46
N LEU A 364 7.97 19.10 -8.70
CA LEU A 364 6.98 18.08 -8.30
C LEU A 364 6.47 17.30 -9.50
N VAL A 365 6.21 17.98 -10.60
CA VAL A 365 5.70 17.39 -11.84
C VAL A 365 6.63 17.63 -13.04
N GLN A 366 7.86 18.08 -12.81
CA GLN A 366 8.85 18.39 -13.85
C GLN A 366 8.30 19.32 -14.96
N ALA A 367 7.61 20.39 -14.54
CA ALA A 367 7.05 21.38 -15.47
C ALA A 367 8.01 22.55 -15.70
N ASP A 368 7.90 23.20 -16.86
CA ASP A 368 8.65 24.40 -17.21
C ASP A 368 8.03 25.69 -16.63
N GLY A 369 6.72 25.66 -16.37
CA GLY A 369 5.97 26.75 -15.77
C GLY A 369 4.70 26.29 -15.08
N ALA A 370 4.13 27.17 -14.25
CA ALA A 370 2.85 26.94 -13.62
C ALA A 370 2.05 28.24 -13.44
N CYS A 371 0.74 28.13 -13.53
CA CYS A 371 -0.19 29.22 -13.20
C CYS A 371 -1.08 28.76 -12.05
N ILE A 372 -1.01 29.46 -10.90
CA ILE A 372 -1.80 29.20 -9.70
C ILE A 372 -2.94 30.20 -9.67
N ARG A 373 -4.17 29.75 -9.47
CA ARG A 373 -5.32 30.57 -9.12
C ARG A 373 -6.00 29.99 -7.90
N LEU A 374 -5.86 30.67 -6.76
CA LEU A 374 -6.43 30.26 -5.47
C LEU A 374 -6.94 31.49 -4.73
N GLY A 375 -8.17 31.44 -4.22
CA GLY A 375 -8.76 32.51 -3.43
C GLY A 375 -8.82 33.87 -4.13
N GLY A 376 -8.92 33.88 -5.47
CA GLY A 376 -8.93 35.10 -6.29
C GLY A 376 -7.56 35.68 -6.64
N GLN A 377 -6.48 35.14 -6.08
CA GLN A 377 -5.10 35.50 -6.42
C GLN A 377 -4.59 34.65 -7.59
N ILE A 378 -3.80 35.27 -8.47
CA ILE A 378 -3.17 34.59 -9.63
C ILE A 378 -1.66 34.80 -9.55
N PHE A 379 -0.90 33.70 -9.66
CA PHE A 379 0.56 33.70 -9.71
C PHE A 379 1.03 32.92 -10.93
N ASN A 380 1.98 33.46 -11.66
CA ASN A 380 2.68 32.80 -12.76
C ASN A 380 4.11 32.49 -12.34
N LEU A 381 4.51 31.24 -12.49
CA LEU A 381 5.79 30.67 -12.05
C LEU A 381 6.52 30.07 -13.23
N GLY A 382 7.82 30.31 -13.37
CA GLY A 382 8.63 29.76 -14.46
C GLY A 382 8.23 30.30 -15.85
N SER A 383 8.29 29.46 -16.86
CA SER A 383 7.97 29.80 -18.26
C SER A 383 6.47 29.63 -18.52
N VAL A 384 5.74 30.74 -18.55
CA VAL A 384 4.28 30.75 -18.76
C VAL A 384 3.94 31.70 -19.92
N PRO A 385 3.06 31.30 -20.86
CA PRO A 385 2.64 32.20 -21.95
C PRO A 385 1.83 33.39 -21.41
N ALA A 386 1.84 34.50 -22.15
CA ALA A 386 1.07 35.70 -21.77
C ALA A 386 -0.43 35.40 -21.65
N GLU A 387 -0.95 34.49 -22.46
CA GLU A 387 -2.34 34.03 -22.47
C GLU A 387 -2.66 32.93 -21.46
N SER A 388 -1.81 32.75 -20.44
CA SER A 388 -1.93 31.66 -19.46
C SER A 388 -3.30 31.57 -18.79
N THR A 389 -3.91 32.70 -18.46
CA THR A 389 -5.25 32.75 -17.85
C THR A 389 -6.33 32.30 -18.83
N ALA A 390 -6.23 32.66 -20.11
CA ALA A 390 -7.15 32.19 -21.15
C ALA A 390 -6.98 30.69 -21.40
N LEU A 391 -5.75 30.22 -21.49
CA LEU A 391 -5.41 28.79 -21.63
C LEU A 391 -5.94 28.00 -20.43
N MET A 392 -5.74 28.47 -19.20
CA MET A 392 -6.25 27.85 -17.96
C MET A 392 -7.77 27.72 -18.00
N ASN A 393 -8.49 28.76 -18.42
CA ASN A 393 -9.96 28.70 -18.51
C ASN A 393 -10.44 27.72 -19.59
N ALA A 394 -9.79 27.73 -20.76
CA ALA A 394 -10.13 26.82 -21.85
C ALA A 394 -9.83 25.35 -21.50
N PHE A 395 -8.68 25.09 -20.88
CA PHE A 395 -8.31 23.73 -20.45
C PHE A 395 -9.26 23.21 -19.37
N ARG A 396 -9.62 24.05 -18.39
CA ARG A 396 -10.60 23.74 -17.36
C ARG A 396 -11.97 23.35 -17.94
N ALA A 397 -12.43 24.01 -18.99
CA ALA A 397 -13.72 23.71 -19.63
C ALA A 397 -13.75 22.32 -20.29
N LYS A 398 -12.60 21.68 -20.50
CA LYS A 398 -12.46 20.33 -21.03
C LYS A 398 -12.24 19.26 -19.97
N MET A 399 -12.11 19.66 -18.69
CA MET A 399 -11.92 18.71 -17.60
C MET A 399 -13.23 17.95 -17.30
N LEU A 400 -13.11 16.64 -17.09
CA LEU A 400 -14.20 15.77 -16.64
C LEU A 400 -14.10 15.48 -15.12
N ASP A 401 -12.87 15.39 -14.63
CA ASP A 401 -12.54 15.10 -13.23
C ASP A 401 -11.60 16.16 -12.64
N GLY A 402 -11.41 16.17 -11.35
CA GLY A 402 -10.59 17.15 -10.62
C GLY A 402 -9.12 17.23 -11.04
N ILE A 403 -8.63 16.35 -11.92
CA ILE A 403 -7.30 16.38 -12.54
C ILE A 403 -7.40 16.01 -14.01
N SER A 404 -6.71 16.73 -14.87
CA SER A 404 -6.59 16.43 -16.30
C SER A 404 -5.20 16.76 -16.81
N ALA A 405 -4.72 15.96 -17.76
CA ALA A 405 -3.42 16.15 -18.40
C ALA A 405 -3.52 15.93 -19.91
N SER A 406 -2.73 16.67 -20.65
CA SER A 406 -2.54 16.49 -22.09
C SER A 406 -1.10 16.86 -22.44
N ASP A 407 -0.48 16.12 -23.34
CA ASP A 407 0.84 16.43 -23.93
C ASP A 407 0.72 17.04 -25.33
N GLU A 408 -0.52 17.18 -25.83
CA GLU A 408 -0.86 17.77 -27.14
C GLU A 408 -1.97 18.83 -27.03
N VAL A 409 -1.69 19.90 -26.31
CA VAL A 409 -2.67 20.98 -26.06
C VAL A 409 -3.20 21.59 -27.34
N GLY A 410 -2.36 21.71 -28.39
CA GLY A 410 -2.77 22.25 -29.67
C GLY A 410 -3.85 21.42 -30.38
N GLN A 411 -3.90 20.12 -30.22
CA GLN A 411 -4.98 19.27 -30.74
C GLN A 411 -6.24 19.37 -29.87
N LEU A 412 -6.05 19.34 -28.54
CA LEU A 412 -7.16 19.42 -27.56
C LEU A 412 -7.87 20.78 -27.64
N LEU A 413 -7.11 21.83 -27.84
CA LEU A 413 -7.53 23.24 -27.91
C LEU A 413 -6.96 23.94 -29.16
N PRO A 414 -7.56 23.77 -30.35
CA PRO A 414 -7.00 24.30 -31.60
C PRO A 414 -6.76 25.82 -31.61
N GLY A 415 -7.56 26.58 -30.82
CA GLY A 415 -7.36 28.03 -30.68
C GLY A 415 -6.05 28.44 -29.99
N PHE A 416 -5.35 27.49 -29.35
CA PHE A 416 -4.08 27.71 -28.68
C PHE A 416 -2.90 26.98 -29.33
N ALA A 417 -3.07 26.48 -30.54
CA ALA A 417 -2.03 25.77 -31.28
C ALA A 417 -0.76 26.64 -31.52
N SER A 418 -0.90 27.97 -31.63
CA SER A 418 0.23 28.90 -31.72
C SER A 418 1.10 28.96 -30.46
N LEU A 419 0.61 28.50 -29.31
CA LEU A 419 1.36 28.45 -28.05
C LEU A 419 2.20 27.17 -27.90
N ALA A 420 2.17 26.26 -28.87
CA ALA A 420 2.91 25.00 -28.82
C ALA A 420 4.38 25.14 -28.36
N PRO A 421 5.18 26.13 -28.87
CA PRO A 421 6.58 26.26 -28.41
C PRO A 421 6.76 26.43 -26.90
N VAL A 422 5.75 26.99 -26.22
CA VAL A 422 5.81 27.28 -24.75
C VAL A 422 4.86 26.38 -23.96
N ALA A 423 3.75 25.94 -24.54
CA ALA A 423 2.66 25.25 -23.85
C ALA A 423 2.08 24.09 -24.66
N SER A 424 2.91 23.13 -25.04
CA SER A 424 2.46 21.89 -25.68
C SER A 424 1.84 20.90 -24.71
N GLY A 425 2.30 20.86 -23.47
CA GLY A 425 1.77 20.00 -22.42
C GLY A 425 1.11 20.79 -21.30
N CYS A 426 -0.05 20.35 -20.85
CA CYS A 426 -0.74 20.91 -19.68
C CYS A 426 -1.16 19.81 -18.73
N LEU A 427 -0.97 20.07 -17.43
CA LEU A 427 -1.51 19.29 -16.32
C LEU A 427 -2.24 20.23 -15.38
N MET A 428 -3.49 19.96 -15.08
CA MET A 428 -4.27 20.82 -14.18
C MET A 428 -4.87 20.00 -13.04
N ILE A 429 -4.83 20.57 -11.85
CA ILE A 429 -5.65 20.16 -10.70
C ILE A 429 -6.66 21.27 -10.38
N GLN A 430 -7.87 20.86 -10.03
CA GLN A 430 -8.98 21.74 -9.66
C GLN A 430 -9.47 21.39 -8.25
N PHE A 431 -9.89 22.39 -7.49
CA PHE A 431 -10.37 22.21 -6.13
C PHE A 431 -11.89 22.19 -6.09
N MET A 432 -12.50 21.06 -5.68
CA MET A 432 -13.95 20.79 -5.80
C MET A 432 -14.82 21.81 -5.08
N ASN A 433 -14.37 22.34 -3.94
CA ASN A 433 -15.13 23.32 -3.15
C ASN A 433 -15.16 24.73 -3.77
N ARG A 434 -14.26 25.00 -4.72
CA ARG A 434 -14.18 26.26 -5.48
C ARG A 434 -13.73 25.96 -6.90
N PRO A 435 -14.64 25.71 -7.85
CA PRO A 435 -14.29 25.30 -9.22
C PRO A 435 -13.44 26.29 -9.99
N GLN A 436 -13.33 27.52 -9.50
CA GLN A 436 -12.47 28.55 -10.10
C GLN A 436 -11.01 28.39 -9.66
N ASP A 437 -10.77 27.78 -8.49
CA ASP A 437 -9.44 27.61 -7.94
C ASP A 437 -8.78 26.38 -8.58
N CYS A 438 -7.62 26.58 -9.16
CA CYS A 438 -6.87 25.55 -9.85
C CYS A 438 -5.39 25.88 -9.95
N ILE A 439 -4.58 24.85 -10.21
CA ILE A 439 -3.17 24.99 -10.58
C ILE A 439 -3.01 24.32 -11.94
N LEU A 440 -2.45 25.07 -12.89
CA LEU A 440 -2.10 24.60 -14.22
C LEU A 440 -0.58 24.56 -14.33
N TRP A 441 0.00 23.39 -14.55
CA TRP A 441 1.40 23.23 -14.95
C TRP A 441 1.50 23.16 -16.47
N ILE A 442 2.60 23.67 -16.98
CA ILE A 442 2.85 23.84 -18.41
C ILE A 442 4.21 23.22 -18.75
N ARG A 443 4.24 22.47 -19.83
CA ARG A 443 5.45 21.98 -20.48
C ARG A 443 5.56 22.54 -21.88
N ARG A 444 6.76 22.97 -22.22
CA ARG A 444 7.08 23.41 -23.58
C ARG A 444 7.11 22.23 -24.56
N GLU A 445 7.05 22.55 -25.79
CA GLU A 445 7.28 21.62 -26.88
C GLU A 445 8.65 20.96 -26.78
N VAL A 446 8.68 19.66 -27.03
CA VAL A 446 9.92 18.91 -27.24
C VAL A 446 9.90 18.37 -28.65
N VAL A 447 10.60 19.08 -29.57
CA VAL A 447 10.80 18.59 -30.93
C VAL A 447 11.59 17.29 -30.86
N ARG A 448 10.94 16.18 -31.10
CA ARG A 448 11.56 14.84 -31.12
C ARG A 448 11.75 14.43 -32.59
N THR A 449 12.96 14.01 -32.89
CA THR A 449 13.21 13.25 -34.11
C THR A 449 13.12 11.79 -33.78
N VAL A 450 12.03 11.14 -34.13
CA VAL A 450 11.91 9.68 -34.04
C VAL A 450 12.57 9.12 -35.28
N ILE A 451 13.54 8.25 -35.10
CA ILE A 451 14.26 7.59 -36.18
C ILE A 451 13.67 6.20 -36.35
N TRP A 452 12.93 5.99 -37.41
CA TRP A 452 12.34 4.69 -37.71
C TRP A 452 13.31 3.85 -38.54
N GLY A 453 13.34 2.55 -38.31
CA GLY A 453 13.98 1.59 -39.21
C GLY A 453 13.15 1.39 -40.48
N GLY A 454 13.16 2.38 -41.38
CA GLY A 454 12.32 2.44 -42.55
C GLY A 454 11.08 3.33 -42.37
N ASP A 455 10.43 3.76 -43.46
CA ASP A 455 9.22 4.61 -43.47
C ASP A 455 8.04 3.89 -42.80
N PRO A 456 7.54 4.31 -41.63
CA PRO A 456 6.47 3.63 -40.91
C PRO A 456 5.12 3.64 -41.64
N SER A 457 4.92 4.59 -42.58
CA SER A 457 3.72 4.63 -43.44
C SER A 457 3.72 3.56 -44.51
N LYS A 458 4.88 2.96 -44.79
CA LYS A 458 5.11 1.89 -45.77
C LYS A 458 5.55 0.60 -45.11
N ALA A 459 5.09 0.37 -43.93
CA ALA A 459 5.45 -0.83 -43.15
C ALA A 459 5.13 -2.12 -43.89
N VAL A 460 4.18 -2.07 -44.83
CA VAL A 460 3.74 -3.21 -45.64
C VAL A 460 3.53 -2.79 -47.06
N ASN A 461 4.07 -3.53 -48.00
CA ASN A 461 3.82 -3.35 -49.43
C ASN A 461 2.69 -4.27 -49.88
N THR A 462 1.70 -3.79 -50.58
CA THR A 462 0.68 -4.61 -51.23
C THR A 462 1.07 -4.79 -52.70
N THR A 463 1.23 -6.02 -53.16
CA THR A 463 1.41 -6.32 -54.58
C THR A 463 0.09 -6.05 -55.30
N ALA A 464 0.11 -5.17 -56.31
CA ALA A 464 -1.07 -4.70 -57.05
C ALA A 464 -1.87 -5.84 -57.71
N ASP A 465 -1.20 -6.95 -58.07
CA ASP A 465 -1.82 -8.07 -58.80
C ASP A 465 -2.48 -9.15 -57.90
N THR A 466 -2.07 -9.30 -56.67
CA THR A 466 -2.54 -10.44 -55.80
C THR A 466 -3.15 -9.99 -54.48
N GLY A 467 -3.05 -8.68 -54.12
CA GLY A 467 -3.47 -8.18 -52.81
C GLY A 467 -2.65 -8.73 -51.62
N ARG A 468 -1.58 -9.48 -51.89
CA ARG A 468 -0.70 -10.08 -50.89
C ARG A 468 0.10 -9.02 -50.16
N VAL A 469 0.15 -9.10 -48.86
CA VAL A 469 0.99 -8.27 -48.00
C VAL A 469 2.42 -8.79 -48.05
N SER A 470 3.37 -7.93 -48.37
CA SER A 470 4.81 -8.18 -48.26
C SER A 470 5.41 -7.25 -47.21
N PRO A 471 6.34 -7.72 -46.39
CA PRO A 471 7.00 -6.88 -45.41
C PRO A 471 7.89 -5.85 -46.11
N ARG A 472 8.26 -4.78 -45.39
CA ARG A 472 9.15 -3.75 -45.88
C ARG A 472 10.48 -4.32 -46.36
N THR A 473 11.04 -3.69 -47.40
CA THR A 473 12.32 -4.07 -48.00
C THR A 473 13.47 -3.14 -47.61
N SER A 474 13.18 -2.00 -46.95
CA SER A 474 14.19 -1.03 -46.54
C SER A 474 14.11 -0.80 -45.02
N PHE A 475 15.26 -0.89 -44.39
CA PHE A 475 15.47 -0.65 -42.94
C PHE A 475 16.37 0.57 -42.69
N THR A 476 16.63 1.36 -43.72
CA THR A 476 17.41 2.60 -43.63
C THR A 476 16.72 3.60 -42.73
N ALA A 477 17.50 4.29 -41.89
CA ALA A 477 16.97 5.26 -40.91
C ALA A 477 16.10 6.34 -41.60
N TRP A 478 14.83 6.41 -41.20
CA TRP A 478 13.86 7.40 -41.68
C TRP A 478 13.50 8.33 -40.52
N LYS A 479 13.66 9.63 -40.72
CA LYS A 479 13.47 10.64 -39.71
C LYS A 479 12.06 11.22 -39.74
N GLN A 480 11.33 11.06 -38.65
CA GLN A 480 10.05 11.71 -38.41
C GLN A 480 10.21 12.79 -37.34
N ILE A 481 9.92 14.02 -37.73
CA ILE A 481 9.93 15.13 -36.78
C ILE A 481 8.54 15.22 -36.17
N GLN A 482 8.43 14.99 -34.85
CA GLN A 482 7.19 15.20 -34.10
C GLN A 482 7.25 16.59 -33.47
N ASN A 483 6.33 17.46 -33.89
CA ASN A 483 6.14 18.81 -33.38
C ASN A 483 4.82 18.90 -32.60
N GLY A 484 4.64 19.93 -31.78
CA GLY A 484 3.40 20.22 -31.09
C GLY A 484 3.14 19.36 -29.85
N ARG A 485 4.14 18.58 -29.42
CA ARG A 485 4.05 17.71 -28.24
C ARG A 485 5.05 18.08 -27.17
N SER A 486 4.68 17.90 -25.90
CA SER A 486 5.59 17.94 -24.77
C SER A 486 6.09 16.53 -24.40
N LEU A 487 6.93 16.44 -23.38
CA LEU A 487 7.16 15.16 -22.69
C LEU A 487 5.83 14.69 -22.09
N PRO A 488 5.49 13.39 -22.21
CA PRO A 488 4.26 12.86 -21.61
C PRO A 488 4.31 12.94 -20.08
N TRP A 489 3.14 13.14 -19.46
CA TRP A 489 3.00 13.16 -18.02
C TRP A 489 3.08 11.74 -17.47
N LYS A 490 4.05 11.51 -16.57
CA LYS A 490 4.28 10.19 -15.96
C LYS A 490 3.22 9.90 -14.86
N PRO A 491 2.86 8.62 -14.63
CA PRO A 491 1.90 8.27 -13.58
C PRO A 491 2.24 8.82 -12.19
N ASN A 492 3.53 8.78 -11.79
CA ASN A 492 4.01 9.32 -10.51
C ASN A 492 3.90 10.86 -10.42
N GLU A 493 3.87 11.57 -11.55
CA GLU A 493 3.67 13.02 -11.58
C GLU A 493 2.18 13.36 -11.39
N LEU A 494 1.30 12.59 -12.00
CA LEU A 494 -0.14 12.71 -11.79
C LEU A 494 -0.52 12.38 -10.35
N GLU A 495 0.10 11.35 -9.75
CA GLU A 495 -0.08 11.00 -8.35
C GLU A 495 0.40 12.11 -7.40
N ALA A 496 1.56 12.70 -7.69
CA ALA A 496 2.08 13.84 -6.94
C ALA A 496 1.19 15.09 -7.03
N ALA A 497 0.65 15.37 -8.21
CA ALA A 497 -0.32 16.46 -8.41
C ALA A 497 -1.61 16.22 -7.60
N ARG A 498 -2.13 14.98 -7.58
CA ARG A 498 -3.25 14.59 -6.69
C ARG A 498 -2.90 14.72 -5.21
N GLY A 499 -1.66 14.39 -4.84
CA GLY A 499 -1.15 14.59 -3.48
C GLY A 499 -1.20 16.05 -3.06
N LEU A 500 -0.74 16.95 -3.93
CA LEU A 500 -0.81 18.40 -3.71
C LEU A 500 -2.27 18.89 -3.65
N GLN A 501 -3.14 18.40 -4.53
CA GLN A 501 -4.57 18.74 -4.52
C GLN A 501 -5.19 18.45 -3.15
N ARG A 502 -4.96 17.25 -2.60
CA ARG A 502 -5.45 16.85 -1.27
C ARG A 502 -4.88 17.74 -0.17
N LEU A 503 -3.57 18.00 -0.21
CA LEU A 503 -2.88 18.83 0.76
C LEU A 503 -3.46 20.24 0.82
N VAL A 504 -3.62 20.90 -0.32
CA VAL A 504 -4.18 22.25 -0.44
C VAL A 504 -5.65 22.27 0.00
N THR A 505 -6.44 21.29 -0.42
CA THR A 505 -7.86 21.17 -0.03
C THR A 505 -8.00 21.05 1.49
N THR A 506 -7.21 20.20 2.13
CA THR A 506 -7.21 20.03 3.59
C THR A 506 -6.84 21.32 4.31
N ALA A 507 -5.79 21.99 3.85
CA ALA A 507 -5.35 23.27 4.46
C ALA A 507 -6.39 24.38 4.30
N MET A 508 -7.06 24.45 3.14
CA MET A 508 -8.14 25.42 2.92
C MET A 508 -9.35 25.13 3.82
N LEU A 509 -9.70 23.85 4.02
CA LEU A 509 -10.78 23.46 4.92
C LEU A 509 -10.44 23.82 6.37
N HIS A 510 -9.26 23.46 6.84
CA HIS A 510 -8.80 23.79 8.19
C HIS A 510 -8.83 25.31 8.48
N ARG A 511 -8.43 26.12 7.49
CA ARG A 511 -8.50 27.59 7.64
C ARG A 511 -9.94 28.08 7.69
N ALA A 512 -10.80 27.59 6.82
CA ALA A 512 -12.22 27.95 6.83
C ALA A 512 -12.89 27.54 8.16
N GLU A 513 -12.57 26.37 8.69
CA GLU A 513 -13.02 25.92 10.01
C GLU A 513 -12.48 26.79 11.12
N SER A 514 -11.21 27.20 11.07
CA SER A 514 -10.58 28.08 12.05
C SER A 514 -11.18 29.49 12.01
N GLU A 515 -11.44 30.04 10.82
CA GLU A 515 -12.14 31.31 10.64
C GLU A 515 -13.57 31.25 11.17
N LEU A 516 -14.30 30.17 10.85
CA LEU A 516 -15.65 29.94 11.40
C LEU A 516 -15.62 29.75 12.91
N ALA A 517 -14.60 29.06 13.44
CA ALA A 517 -14.41 28.88 14.87
C ALA A 517 -14.16 30.23 15.57
N THR A 518 -13.37 31.11 14.94
CA THR A 518 -13.09 32.47 15.47
C THR A 518 -14.33 33.37 15.43
N LEU A 519 -15.10 33.33 14.36
CA LEU A 519 -16.38 34.04 14.24
C LEU A 519 -17.44 33.48 15.21
N SER A 520 -17.34 32.20 15.59
CA SER A 520 -18.24 31.52 16.56
C SER A 520 -17.81 31.69 18.02
N MET A 521 -16.79 32.52 18.34
CA MET A 521 -16.24 32.65 19.70
C MET A 521 -16.77 33.90 20.46
N SER A 522 -17.63 34.72 19.88
CA SER A 522 -18.27 35.86 20.52
C SER A 522 -19.77 35.69 20.69
N ASP A 523 -20.35 36.31 21.70
CA ASP A 523 -21.81 36.41 21.88
C ASP A 523 -22.36 37.48 20.91
N PRO A 524 -23.38 37.14 20.09
CA PRO A 524 -23.87 38.07 19.06
C PRO A 524 -24.56 39.32 19.61
N LEU A 525 -25.07 39.31 20.84
CA LEU A 525 -25.75 40.44 21.44
C LEU A 525 -24.76 41.42 22.07
N THR A 526 -23.83 40.93 22.89
CA THR A 526 -22.95 41.79 23.72
C THR A 526 -21.53 41.91 23.13
N ALA A 527 -21.19 41.20 22.07
CA ALA A 527 -19.86 41.08 21.49
C ALA A 527 -18.77 40.60 22.49
N LEU A 528 -19.17 40.14 23.67
CA LEU A 528 -18.25 39.50 24.62
C LEU A 528 -17.87 38.10 24.14
N PRO A 529 -16.72 37.54 24.57
CA PRO A 529 -16.43 36.14 24.50
C PRO A 529 -17.62 35.28 24.94
N ASN A 530 -17.95 34.26 24.12
CA ASN A 530 -19.00 33.30 24.46
C ASN A 530 -18.47 32.15 25.31
N ARG A 531 -19.33 31.17 25.64
CA ARG A 531 -18.99 29.97 26.42
C ARG A 531 -17.81 29.18 25.81
N ARG A 532 -17.76 29.06 24.48
CA ARG A 532 -16.70 28.33 23.78
C ARG A 532 -15.35 29.03 23.96
N MET A 533 -15.28 30.32 23.78
CA MET A 533 -14.05 31.12 23.99
C MET A 533 -13.57 31.04 25.44
N LEU A 534 -14.49 31.12 26.40
CA LEU A 534 -14.16 31.00 27.82
C LEU A 534 -13.52 29.64 28.14
N LEU A 535 -14.11 28.53 27.66
CA LEU A 535 -13.58 27.15 27.86
C LEU A 535 -12.21 26.99 27.23
N THR A 536 -12.00 27.52 26.02
CA THR A 536 -10.68 27.54 25.38
C THR A 536 -9.64 28.27 26.23
N GLN A 537 -10.01 29.42 26.79
CA GLN A 537 -9.10 30.21 27.61
C GLN A 537 -8.83 29.60 28.99
N LEU A 538 -9.77 28.84 29.53
CA LEU A 538 -9.58 28.02 30.74
C LEU A 538 -8.64 26.85 30.47
N ASP A 539 -8.81 26.14 29.35
CA ASP A 539 -7.95 25.04 28.88
C ASP A 539 -6.51 25.54 28.67
N GLU A 540 -6.32 26.65 27.99
CA GLU A 540 -5.00 27.28 27.81
C GLU A 540 -4.34 27.63 29.13
N TRP A 541 -5.12 28.18 30.10
CA TRP A 541 -4.64 28.54 31.43
C TRP A 541 -4.19 27.32 32.22
N GLN A 542 -4.97 26.23 32.18
CA GLN A 542 -4.66 24.96 32.87
C GLN A 542 -3.43 24.25 32.32
N LYS A 543 -3.15 24.41 31.01
CA LYS A 543 -1.95 23.87 30.33
C LYS A 543 -0.69 24.70 30.55
N CYS A 544 -0.81 25.92 31.13
CA CYS A 544 0.33 26.79 31.37
C CYS A 544 1.09 26.31 32.61
N GLU A 545 2.39 26.03 32.47
CA GLU A 545 3.30 25.56 33.56
C GLU A 545 3.59 26.64 34.62
N THR A 546 2.90 27.77 34.61
CA THR A 546 3.10 28.86 35.57
C THR A 546 2.41 28.56 36.89
N LYS A 547 3.11 28.82 38.01
CA LYS A 547 2.54 28.75 39.39
C LYS A 547 1.57 29.88 39.72
N ASP A 548 1.13 30.64 38.73
CA ASP A 548 0.24 31.77 38.92
C ASP A 548 -1.17 31.29 39.24
N THR A 549 -1.84 31.94 40.20
CA THR A 549 -3.23 31.65 40.55
C THR A 549 -4.20 32.44 39.66
N ALA A 550 -5.31 31.81 39.29
CA ALA A 550 -6.43 32.44 38.63
C ALA A 550 -7.72 32.19 39.40
N TYR A 551 -8.68 33.05 39.25
CA TYR A 551 -10.01 32.92 39.86
C TYR A 551 -11.08 33.08 38.79
N LEU A 552 -12.10 32.26 38.88
CA LEU A 552 -13.29 32.31 38.06
C LEU A 552 -14.45 32.85 38.89
N MET A 553 -15.17 33.83 38.33
CA MET A 553 -16.38 34.38 38.90
C MET A 553 -17.57 34.06 37.99
N PHE A 554 -18.60 33.46 38.53
CA PHE A 554 -19.86 33.22 37.82
C PHE A 554 -20.88 34.24 38.33
N LEU A 555 -21.51 34.97 37.43
CA LEU A 555 -22.41 36.09 37.73
C LEU A 555 -23.77 35.83 37.08
N ASP A 556 -24.82 36.14 37.81
CA ASP A 556 -26.19 36.08 37.35
C ASP A 556 -26.97 37.29 37.84
N LEU A 557 -27.76 37.90 36.93
CA LEU A 557 -28.55 39.12 37.27
C LEU A 557 -29.84 38.75 38.02
N ASP A 558 -29.93 39.23 39.25
CA ASP A 558 -31.09 38.93 40.11
C ASP A 558 -32.37 39.51 39.51
N ASN A 559 -33.40 38.66 39.39
CA ASN A 559 -34.76 39.00 38.87
C ASN A 559 -34.82 39.47 37.39
N PHE A 560 -33.80 39.14 36.54
CA PHE A 560 -33.76 39.55 35.13
C PHE A 560 -35.00 39.00 34.35
N LYS A 561 -35.43 37.78 34.63
CA LYS A 561 -36.59 37.19 34.00
C LYS A 561 -37.88 37.99 34.28
N THR A 562 -38.09 38.34 35.53
CA THR A 562 -39.25 39.15 35.92
C THR A 562 -39.29 40.53 35.24
N MET A 563 -38.11 41.08 35.02
CA MET A 563 -37.95 42.36 34.30
C MET A 563 -38.27 42.17 32.81
N ASN A 564 -37.78 41.14 32.16
CA ASN A 564 -38.07 40.81 30.76
C ASN A 564 -39.57 40.61 30.55
N ASP A 565 -40.20 39.87 31.47
CA ASP A 565 -41.66 39.59 31.42
C ASP A 565 -42.50 40.89 31.58
N SER A 566 -41.96 41.87 32.29
CA SER A 566 -42.63 43.13 32.53
C SER A 566 -42.42 44.21 31.47
N LEU A 567 -41.20 44.26 30.85
CA LEU A 567 -40.75 45.37 29.98
C LEU A 567 -40.46 44.96 28.55
N GLY A 568 -40.47 43.63 28.29
CA GLY A 568 -40.18 43.07 26.98
C GLY A 568 -38.70 42.81 26.76
N HIS A 569 -38.40 41.84 25.87
CA HIS A 569 -37.07 41.37 25.57
C HIS A 569 -36.13 42.45 24.99
N HIS A 570 -36.68 43.46 24.30
CA HIS A 570 -35.87 44.54 23.74
C HIS A 570 -35.17 45.36 24.83
N VAL A 571 -35.87 45.68 25.92
CA VAL A 571 -35.32 46.42 27.08
C VAL A 571 -34.29 45.53 27.81
N GLY A 572 -34.55 44.23 27.90
CA GLY A 572 -33.62 43.26 28.44
C GLY A 572 -32.29 43.17 27.65
N ASP A 573 -32.37 43.19 26.32
CA ASP A 573 -31.21 43.19 25.44
C ASP A 573 -30.38 44.48 25.63
N LEU A 574 -30.99 45.64 25.77
CA LEU A 574 -30.34 46.92 26.08
C LEU A 574 -29.64 46.87 27.45
N LEU A 575 -30.29 46.31 28.48
CA LEU A 575 -29.69 46.11 29.80
C LEU A 575 -28.46 45.19 29.73
N LEU A 576 -28.56 44.06 29.06
CA LEU A 576 -27.46 43.10 28.92
C LEU A 576 -26.25 43.73 28.24
N ASN A 577 -26.45 44.55 27.21
CA ASN A 577 -25.38 45.33 26.58
C ASN A 577 -24.72 46.33 27.53
N GLN A 578 -25.51 47.06 28.33
CA GLN A 578 -24.95 48.01 29.33
C GLN A 578 -24.26 47.26 30.48
N VAL A 579 -24.78 46.11 30.92
CA VAL A 579 -24.14 45.23 31.91
C VAL A 579 -22.80 44.77 31.40
N ALA A 580 -22.73 44.29 30.17
CA ALA A 580 -21.49 43.83 29.53
C ALA A 580 -20.41 44.94 29.54
N GLN A 581 -20.80 46.19 29.14
CA GLN A 581 -19.88 47.34 29.15
C GLN A 581 -19.41 47.69 30.57
N ARG A 582 -20.28 47.66 31.54
CA ARG A 582 -19.94 47.93 32.94
C ARG A 582 -19.06 46.86 33.55
N LEU A 583 -19.29 45.59 33.21
CA LEU A 583 -18.45 44.48 33.63
C LEU A 583 -17.02 44.62 33.07
N VAL A 584 -16.88 44.85 31.75
CA VAL A 584 -15.58 45.06 31.13
C VAL A 584 -14.83 46.25 31.79
N SER A 585 -15.54 47.34 32.10
CA SER A 585 -14.98 48.51 32.76
C SER A 585 -14.58 48.23 34.21
N ALA A 586 -15.38 47.44 34.95
CA ALA A 586 -15.11 47.10 36.35
C ALA A 586 -13.98 46.11 36.53
N VAL A 587 -13.86 45.19 35.57
CA VAL A 587 -12.88 44.09 35.61
C VAL A 587 -11.50 44.55 35.12
N GLY A 588 -11.45 45.23 33.98
CA GLY A 588 -10.19 45.72 33.36
C GLY A 588 -9.32 44.60 32.72
N LYS A 589 -8.31 45.02 31.93
CA LYS A 589 -7.30 44.11 31.40
C LYS A 589 -6.25 43.71 32.46
N PRO A 590 -5.71 42.49 32.50
CA PRO A 590 -5.75 41.45 31.45
C PRO A 590 -6.84 40.39 31.63
N HIS A 591 -7.86 40.67 32.40
CA HIS A 591 -8.92 39.71 32.75
C HIS A 591 -9.92 39.55 31.60
N LEU A 592 -10.64 38.42 31.55
CA LEU A 592 -11.61 38.07 30.53
C LEU A 592 -13.03 38.17 31.10
N VAL A 593 -13.91 38.84 30.38
CA VAL A 593 -15.36 38.83 30.65
C VAL A 593 -16.03 38.06 29.51
N ALA A 594 -16.87 37.09 29.83
CA ALA A 594 -17.60 36.27 28.89
C ALA A 594 -19.10 36.26 29.23
N ARG A 595 -19.97 36.04 28.24
CA ARG A 595 -21.40 35.77 28.44
C ARG A 595 -21.70 34.34 28.02
N LEU A 596 -22.37 33.56 28.89
CA LEU A 596 -22.69 32.15 28.61
C LEU A 596 -24.05 31.98 27.87
N GLY A 597 -24.99 32.92 28.18
CA GLY A 597 -26.33 32.96 27.64
C GLY A 597 -27.29 33.58 28.63
N GLY A 598 -28.45 34.05 28.20
CA GLY A 598 -29.43 34.70 29.11
C GLY A 598 -28.79 35.85 29.88
N ASP A 599 -28.90 35.81 31.21
CA ASP A 599 -28.39 36.74 32.17
C ASP A 599 -27.07 36.29 32.86
N GLU A 600 -26.46 35.23 32.37
CA GLU A 600 -25.25 34.64 32.94
C GLU A 600 -23.97 35.23 32.30
N PHE A 601 -23.11 35.77 33.16
CA PHE A 601 -21.78 36.27 32.81
C PHE A 601 -20.71 35.55 33.60
N VAL A 602 -19.52 35.43 33.03
CA VAL A 602 -18.34 34.84 33.69
C VAL A 602 -17.14 35.74 33.53
N VAL A 603 -16.40 35.91 34.62
CA VAL A 603 -15.13 36.64 34.63
C VAL A 603 -14.01 35.69 34.99
N LEU A 604 -13.00 35.62 34.13
CA LEU A 604 -11.75 34.89 34.39
C LEU A 604 -10.67 35.89 34.79
N CYS A 605 -10.33 35.91 36.05
CA CYS A 605 -9.31 36.78 36.62
C CYS A 605 -7.97 36.01 36.63
N ARG A 606 -6.97 36.56 35.94
CA ARG A 606 -5.66 35.92 35.75
C ARG A 606 -4.62 36.58 36.61
N ARG A 607 -3.71 35.78 37.22
CA ARG A 607 -2.55 36.23 37.98
C ARG A 607 -2.93 37.14 39.16
N ILE A 608 -3.92 36.71 39.92
CA ILE A 608 -4.38 37.40 41.11
C ILE A 608 -4.53 36.44 42.29
N ASP A 609 -4.51 36.98 43.51
CA ASP A 609 -4.85 36.25 44.73
C ASP A 609 -6.33 36.37 45.10
N LEU A 610 -6.79 35.63 46.12
CA LEU A 610 -8.17 35.67 46.59
C LEU A 610 -8.63 37.05 47.06
N PRO A 611 -7.86 37.80 47.83
CA PRO A 611 -8.22 39.17 48.20
C PRO A 611 -8.45 40.08 46.99
N GLN A 612 -7.61 40.00 45.98
CA GLN A 612 -7.76 40.81 44.76
C GLN A 612 -9.00 40.37 43.96
N ALA A 613 -9.31 39.07 43.94
CA ALA A 613 -10.53 38.54 43.32
C ALA A 613 -11.78 39.07 44.06
N GLN A 614 -11.78 39.06 45.37
CA GLN A 614 -12.86 39.63 46.19
C GLN A 614 -13.01 41.12 45.96
N GLU A 615 -11.92 41.89 45.83
CA GLU A 615 -11.94 43.32 45.49
C GLU A 615 -12.60 43.57 44.13
N ILE A 616 -12.26 42.78 43.10
CA ILE A 616 -12.89 42.85 41.76
C ILE A 616 -14.39 42.54 41.86
N ALA A 617 -14.79 41.52 42.60
CA ALA A 617 -16.20 41.18 42.82
C ALA A 617 -16.94 42.33 43.53
N GLY A 618 -16.32 42.93 44.54
CA GLY A 618 -16.86 44.12 45.20
C GLY A 618 -17.03 45.34 44.29
N ARG A 619 -16.07 45.58 43.36
CA ARG A 619 -16.18 46.63 42.33
C ARG A 619 -17.31 46.32 41.34
N ILE A 620 -17.48 45.05 40.92
CA ILE A 620 -18.59 44.66 40.07
C ILE A 620 -19.93 44.92 40.71
N LEU A 621 -20.12 44.50 41.98
CA LEU A 621 -21.35 44.74 42.74
C LEU A 621 -21.68 46.23 42.83
N LYS A 622 -20.70 47.05 43.20
CA LYS A 622 -20.86 48.53 43.32
C LYS A 622 -21.18 49.20 41.99
N ASN A 623 -20.60 48.71 40.89
CA ASN A 623 -20.77 49.30 39.55
C ASN A 623 -22.11 48.90 38.93
N LEU A 624 -22.58 47.67 39.14
CA LEU A 624 -23.85 47.20 38.65
C LEU A 624 -25.04 47.68 39.49
N ALA A 625 -24.84 48.00 40.77
CA ALA A 625 -25.84 48.60 41.62
C ALA A 625 -26.19 50.07 41.25
N GLN A 626 -25.37 50.70 40.38
CA GLN A 626 -25.68 52.06 39.86
C GLN A 626 -26.86 51.96 38.87
N PRO A 627 -27.75 52.95 38.87
CA PRO A 627 -28.91 52.95 37.95
C PRO A 627 -28.50 52.82 36.49
N PHE A 628 -29.24 52.01 35.74
CA PHE A 628 -29.15 51.88 34.28
C PHE A 628 -30.18 52.77 33.64
N LEU A 629 -29.81 53.60 32.67
CA LEU A 629 -30.73 54.42 31.91
C LEU A 629 -31.12 53.69 30.64
N LEU A 630 -32.35 53.17 30.57
CA LEU A 630 -32.92 52.44 29.45
C LEU A 630 -34.10 53.20 28.91
N GLU A 631 -34.05 53.78 27.70
CA GLU A 631 -35.09 54.52 26.99
C GLU A 631 -35.60 55.69 27.80
N GLU A 632 -35.40 56.35 28.66
CA GLU A 632 -35.88 57.35 29.54
C GLU A 632 -36.29 56.88 30.96
N THR A 633 -36.16 55.58 31.23
CA THR A 633 -36.49 54.99 32.53
C THR A 633 -35.22 54.52 33.23
N SER A 634 -35.12 54.85 34.55
CA SER A 634 -34.00 54.50 35.41
C SER A 634 -34.27 53.13 36.07
N PHE A 635 -33.40 52.15 35.81
CA PHE A 635 -33.50 50.81 36.36
C PHE A 635 -32.33 50.49 37.29
N ARG A 636 -32.60 49.67 38.32
CA ARG A 636 -31.58 49.10 39.18
C ARG A 636 -31.66 47.57 39.07
N THR A 637 -30.52 46.92 38.79
CA THR A 637 -30.43 45.49 38.89
C THR A 637 -29.38 45.13 39.95
N MET A 638 -29.51 43.94 40.48
CA MET A 638 -28.57 43.35 41.44
C MET A 638 -27.93 42.16 40.77
N VAL A 639 -26.76 41.72 41.26
CA VAL A 639 -26.03 40.59 40.72
C VAL A 639 -25.53 39.70 41.85
N SER A 640 -25.69 38.34 41.66
CA SER A 640 -25.12 37.37 42.56
C SER A 640 -23.85 36.80 41.94
N ILE A 641 -22.78 36.66 42.74
CA ILE A 641 -21.46 36.26 42.24
C ILE A 641 -20.94 35.07 43.04
N GLY A 642 -20.52 34.01 42.33
CA GLY A 642 -19.76 32.87 42.89
C GLY A 642 -18.31 32.95 42.47
N ILE A 643 -17.35 32.77 43.37
CA ILE A 643 -15.91 32.85 43.11
C ILE A 643 -15.29 31.49 43.40
N THR A 644 -14.46 30.97 42.50
CA THR A 644 -13.65 29.76 42.69
C THR A 644 -12.23 29.97 42.21
N ALA A 645 -11.29 29.21 42.80
CA ALA A 645 -9.91 29.16 42.30
C ALA A 645 -9.83 28.23 41.05
N VAL A 646 -9.02 28.64 40.09
CA VAL A 646 -8.70 27.84 38.92
C VAL A 646 -7.29 27.27 39.09
N ALA A 647 -7.18 25.95 39.33
CA ALA A 647 -5.91 25.30 39.54
C ALA A 647 -5.13 25.16 38.20
N ALA A 648 -3.83 25.41 38.25
CA ALA A 648 -2.91 25.23 37.12
C ALA A 648 -2.38 23.75 37.01
N SER A 649 -3.20 22.77 37.28
CA SER A 649 -2.81 21.36 37.23
C SER A 649 -3.55 20.70 36.08
N GLY A 650 -2.82 20.28 35.04
CA GLY A 650 -3.29 19.77 33.74
C GLY A 650 -4.12 18.48 33.71
N LEU A 651 -4.95 18.23 34.72
CA LEU A 651 -5.75 17.00 34.87
C LEU A 651 -7.22 17.25 35.27
N VAL A 652 -7.68 18.49 35.31
CA VAL A 652 -9.05 18.79 35.76
C VAL A 652 -9.88 19.25 34.54
N ASP A 653 -11.09 18.69 34.40
CA ASP A 653 -12.08 19.12 33.41
C ASP A 653 -12.28 20.65 33.47
N SER A 654 -12.07 21.35 32.35
CA SER A 654 -12.21 22.81 32.26
C SER A 654 -13.63 23.31 32.63
N ALA A 655 -14.62 22.43 32.71
CA ALA A 655 -15.98 22.70 33.16
C ALA A 655 -16.14 22.65 34.68
N GLU A 656 -15.20 22.10 35.43
CA GLU A 656 -15.30 21.98 36.91
C GLU A 656 -15.24 23.32 37.60
N PRO A 657 -14.33 24.24 37.29
CA PRO A 657 -14.37 25.60 37.88
C PRO A 657 -15.68 26.37 37.63
N LEU A 658 -16.27 26.13 36.44
CA LEU A 658 -17.57 26.72 36.12
C LEU A 658 -18.68 26.22 37.04
N ARG A 659 -18.74 24.89 37.26
CA ARG A 659 -19.72 24.25 38.16
C ARG A 659 -19.51 24.67 39.62
N ALA A 660 -18.27 24.83 40.05
CA ALA A 660 -17.93 25.29 41.40
C ALA A 660 -18.35 26.73 41.63
N ALA A 661 -18.05 27.62 40.67
CA ALA A 661 -18.43 29.02 40.75
C ALA A 661 -19.97 29.19 40.66
N ASP A 662 -20.65 28.43 39.80
CA ASP A 662 -22.11 28.42 39.70
C ASP A 662 -22.76 28.00 41.05
N SER A 663 -22.27 26.92 41.67
CA SER A 663 -22.72 26.47 42.97
C SER A 663 -22.57 27.58 44.06
N ALA A 664 -21.44 28.27 44.08
CA ALA A 664 -21.23 29.39 44.99
C ALA A 664 -22.14 30.60 44.68
N MET A 665 -22.39 30.89 43.42
CA MET A 665 -23.32 31.93 42.96
C MET A 665 -24.76 31.62 43.42
N TYR A 666 -25.17 30.36 43.31
CA TYR A 666 -26.47 29.94 43.80
C TYR A 666 -26.64 30.12 45.31
N VAL A 667 -25.56 29.86 46.09
CA VAL A 667 -25.55 30.19 47.55
C VAL A 667 -25.69 31.72 47.77
N ALA A 668 -25.02 32.54 46.98
CA ALA A 668 -25.16 34.00 47.05
C ALA A 668 -26.62 34.46 46.82
N LYS A 669 -27.31 33.88 45.80
CA LYS A 669 -28.72 34.15 45.53
C LYS A 669 -29.61 33.72 46.71
N ARG A 670 -29.39 32.52 47.26
CA ARG A 670 -30.20 32.07 48.40
C ARG A 670 -30.05 32.93 49.67
N ASN A 671 -28.87 33.50 49.86
CA ASN A 671 -28.60 34.41 51.02
C ASN A 671 -29.10 35.83 50.83
N GLY A 672 -29.96 36.10 49.86
CA GLY A 672 -30.62 37.39 49.65
C GLY A 672 -30.12 38.18 48.43
N GLY A 673 -29.26 37.59 47.58
CA GLY A 673 -28.71 38.24 46.38
C GLY A 673 -27.75 39.39 46.63
N ASN A 674 -27.31 40.05 45.54
CA ASN A 674 -26.43 41.24 45.57
C ASN A 674 -25.16 41.09 46.44
N GLN A 675 -24.54 39.92 46.40
CA GLN A 675 -23.35 39.59 47.16
C GLN A 675 -22.48 38.59 46.40
N PHE A 676 -21.27 38.40 46.90
CA PHE A 676 -20.41 37.29 46.39
C PHE A 676 -20.20 36.23 47.47
N VAL A 677 -20.02 35.00 47.05
CA VAL A 677 -19.64 33.84 47.88
C VAL A 677 -18.45 33.18 47.24
N VAL A 678 -17.44 32.84 48.08
CA VAL A 678 -16.28 32.06 47.63
C VAL A 678 -16.56 30.58 47.84
N TYR A 679 -16.34 29.78 46.82
CA TYR A 679 -16.48 28.36 46.88
C TYR A 679 -15.40 27.71 47.74
N GLU A 680 -15.75 27.12 48.86
CA GLU A 680 -14.88 26.34 49.75
C GLU A 680 -15.05 24.85 49.36
N SER A 681 -14.05 24.27 48.71
CA SER A 681 -14.15 22.93 48.10
C SER A 681 -13.52 21.80 48.92
N PRO A 682 -14.02 20.60 48.69
CA PRO A 682 -13.32 19.34 48.98
C PRO A 682 -12.07 19.08 48.14
N GLN A 683 -11.59 20.04 47.36
CA GLN A 683 -10.52 19.87 46.33
C GLN A 683 -9.11 19.65 46.88
N HIS A 684 -8.88 19.73 48.18
CA HIS A 684 -7.62 19.26 48.77
C HIS A 684 -7.41 17.75 48.56
N ASP A 685 -8.51 16.99 48.32
CA ASP A 685 -8.46 15.55 48.14
C ASP A 685 -7.92 15.08 46.81
N ALA A 686 -8.16 15.75 45.68
CA ALA A 686 -7.72 15.31 44.37
C ALA A 686 -6.19 15.49 44.15
N VAL A 687 -5.64 16.68 44.55
CA VAL A 687 -4.19 16.90 44.48
C VAL A 687 -3.46 16.04 45.50
N THR A 688 -4.06 15.83 46.67
CA THR A 688 -3.56 14.94 47.72
C THR A 688 -3.59 13.49 47.24
N ARG A 689 -4.67 13.07 46.53
CA ARG A 689 -4.79 11.74 45.90
C ARG A 689 -3.70 11.51 44.87
N GLN A 690 -3.46 12.46 43.95
CA GLN A 690 -2.44 12.32 42.91
C GLN A 690 -1.03 12.25 43.49
N ASN A 691 -0.67 13.12 44.42
CA ASN A 691 0.61 13.06 45.15
C ASN A 691 0.78 11.75 45.92
N THR A 692 -0.29 11.24 46.50
CA THR A 692 -0.30 9.96 47.22
C THR A 692 -0.07 8.81 46.25
N LEU A 693 -0.69 8.82 45.03
CA LEU A 693 -0.47 7.82 43.99
C LEU A 693 0.96 7.85 43.47
N GLU A 694 1.51 9.05 43.17
CA GLU A 694 2.88 9.19 42.75
C GLU A 694 3.90 8.66 43.73
N GLN A 695 3.75 9.02 45.00
CA GLN A 695 4.63 8.51 46.08
C GLN A 695 4.47 7.03 46.34
N GLY A 696 3.25 6.49 46.27
CA GLY A 696 2.96 5.08 46.46
C GLY A 696 3.57 4.22 45.36
N LEU A 697 3.52 4.70 44.10
CA LEU A 697 3.95 3.94 42.92
C LEU A 697 5.45 3.59 42.98
N PHE A 698 6.31 4.47 43.49
CA PHE A 698 7.74 4.21 43.66
C PHE A 698 8.04 3.01 44.54
N LYS A 699 7.15 2.65 45.45
CA LYS A 699 7.34 1.58 46.42
C LYS A 699 6.43 0.37 46.18
N ALA A 700 5.55 0.44 45.18
CA ALA A 700 4.47 -0.52 44.99
C ALA A 700 4.95 -1.98 44.78
N ILE A 701 6.12 -2.19 44.10
CA ILE A 701 6.73 -3.53 43.98
C ILE A 701 7.30 -4.00 45.29
N GLU A 702 8.11 -3.17 45.95
CA GLU A 702 8.82 -3.54 47.20
C GLU A 702 7.85 -3.84 48.33
N GLN A 703 6.70 -3.15 48.38
CA GLN A 703 5.68 -3.31 49.41
C GLN A 703 4.64 -4.38 49.09
N GLY A 704 4.76 -5.05 47.89
CA GLY A 704 3.83 -6.10 47.48
C GLY A 704 2.41 -5.58 47.18
N GLU A 705 2.28 -4.29 46.79
CA GLU A 705 1.00 -3.65 46.50
C GLU A 705 0.53 -3.98 45.07
N LEU A 706 1.48 -4.35 44.17
CA LEU A 706 1.18 -4.84 42.82
C LEU A 706 0.87 -6.34 42.88
N SER A 707 -0.12 -6.74 42.10
CA SER A 707 -0.52 -8.13 41.93
C SER A 707 -0.90 -8.40 40.48
N LEU A 708 -0.85 -9.67 40.11
CA LEU A 708 -1.27 -10.09 38.77
C LEU A 708 -2.56 -10.91 38.85
N VAL A 709 -3.47 -10.67 37.95
CA VAL A 709 -4.63 -11.50 37.70
C VAL A 709 -4.58 -12.00 36.25
N TYR A 710 -5.18 -13.15 36.03
CA TYR A 710 -5.06 -13.87 34.77
C TYR A 710 -6.44 -14.09 34.17
N GLN A 711 -6.57 -13.86 32.87
CA GLN A 711 -7.82 -14.08 32.15
C GLN A 711 -7.65 -15.22 31.16
N PRO A 712 -8.46 -16.29 31.25
CA PRO A 712 -8.38 -17.42 30.31
C PRO A 712 -8.75 -17.05 28.87
N GLN A 713 -7.98 -17.63 27.94
CA GLN A 713 -8.20 -17.60 26.51
C GLN A 713 -8.65 -18.99 26.05
N ARG A 714 -9.74 -19.05 25.27
CA ARG A 714 -10.29 -20.31 24.75
C ARG A 714 -10.25 -20.39 23.24
N SER A 715 -9.89 -21.54 22.73
CA SER A 715 -10.05 -21.88 21.30
C SER A 715 -11.53 -21.93 20.94
N LEU A 716 -11.91 -21.24 19.86
CA LEU A 716 -13.27 -21.27 19.32
C LEU A 716 -13.57 -22.55 18.53
N ALA A 717 -12.53 -23.31 18.14
CA ALA A 717 -12.68 -24.56 17.39
C ALA A 717 -13.18 -25.70 18.29
N ASP A 718 -12.61 -25.85 19.48
CA ASP A 718 -12.89 -27.00 20.39
C ASP A 718 -13.27 -26.59 21.81
N GLY A 719 -13.32 -25.28 22.12
CA GLY A 719 -13.66 -24.74 23.43
C GLY A 719 -12.62 -24.98 24.53
N THR A 720 -11.42 -25.47 24.17
CA THR A 720 -10.36 -25.74 25.15
C THR A 720 -9.65 -24.45 25.56
N VAL A 721 -9.12 -24.42 26.80
CA VAL A 721 -8.26 -23.32 27.24
C VAL A 721 -6.89 -23.46 26.58
N VAL A 722 -6.44 -22.42 25.88
CA VAL A 722 -5.16 -22.39 25.16
C VAL A 722 -4.11 -21.53 25.87
N GLY A 723 -4.54 -20.52 26.62
CA GLY A 723 -3.63 -19.60 27.28
C GLY A 723 -4.31 -18.68 28.28
N PHE A 724 -3.55 -17.72 28.78
CA PHE A 724 -4.00 -16.73 29.75
C PHE A 724 -3.38 -15.38 29.44
N GLU A 725 -4.13 -14.29 29.57
CA GLU A 725 -3.59 -12.95 29.58
C GLU A 725 -3.31 -12.47 31.00
N THR A 726 -2.13 -11.88 31.21
CA THR A 726 -1.70 -11.28 32.46
C THR A 726 -2.13 -9.83 32.54
N LEU A 727 -2.86 -9.49 33.60
CA LEU A 727 -3.38 -8.15 33.84
C LEU A 727 -2.91 -7.65 35.22
N MET A 728 -2.22 -6.52 35.24
CA MET A 728 -1.67 -5.91 36.46
C MET A 728 -2.76 -5.22 37.26
N ARG A 729 -2.68 -5.35 38.61
CA ARG A 729 -3.57 -4.68 39.56
C ARG A 729 -2.72 -4.00 40.63
N TRP A 730 -3.14 -2.83 41.08
CA TRP A 730 -2.50 -2.12 42.18
C TRP A 730 -3.51 -1.89 43.31
N THR A 731 -3.16 -2.34 44.50
CA THR A 731 -3.95 -2.17 45.75
C THR A 731 -3.17 -1.28 46.68
N HIS A 732 -3.45 0.04 46.63
CA HIS A 732 -2.81 1.01 47.50
C HIS A 732 -3.37 0.93 48.92
N PRO A 733 -2.53 0.95 50.00
CA PRO A 733 -2.98 0.73 51.39
C PRO A 733 -4.01 1.74 51.89
N VAL A 734 -4.01 2.99 51.36
CA VAL A 734 -4.93 4.05 51.74
C VAL A 734 -6.06 4.25 50.74
N LEU A 735 -5.76 4.14 49.47
CA LEU A 735 -6.69 4.44 48.38
C LEU A 735 -7.47 3.23 47.85
N GLY A 736 -7.13 2.01 48.35
CA GLY A 736 -7.74 0.80 47.89
C GLY A 736 -7.30 0.39 46.48
N CYS A 737 -8.17 -0.29 45.72
CA CYS A 737 -7.89 -0.74 44.37
C CYS A 737 -7.82 0.46 43.40
N VAL A 738 -6.65 0.66 42.77
CA VAL A 738 -6.41 1.72 41.79
C VAL A 738 -6.53 1.14 40.40
N SER A 739 -7.29 1.82 39.54
CA SER A 739 -7.53 1.37 38.15
C SER A 739 -6.24 1.36 37.30
N PRO A 740 -6.02 0.35 36.44
CA PRO A 740 -4.91 0.34 35.48
C PRO A 740 -4.88 1.58 34.58
N VAL A 741 -6.04 2.08 34.17
CA VAL A 741 -6.18 3.32 33.37
C VAL A 741 -5.65 4.56 34.11
N GLU A 742 -5.63 4.54 35.47
CA GLU A 742 -5.13 5.63 36.31
C GLU A 742 -3.63 5.50 36.59
N PHE A 743 -3.14 4.29 36.94
CA PHE A 743 -1.76 4.15 37.39
C PHE A 743 -0.75 3.76 36.28
N ILE A 744 -1.14 3.09 35.19
CA ILE A 744 -0.22 2.73 34.10
C ILE A 744 0.33 4.00 33.39
N PRO A 745 -0.48 4.97 32.97
CA PRO A 745 0.04 6.22 32.40
C PRO A 745 0.92 7.02 33.38
N LEU A 746 0.63 6.91 34.67
CA LEU A 746 1.44 7.51 35.72
C LEU A 746 2.81 6.81 35.83
N ALA A 747 2.84 5.48 35.81
CA ALA A 747 4.08 4.69 35.82
C ALA A 747 4.94 4.97 34.58
N GLU A 748 4.32 5.19 33.42
CA GLU A 748 5.01 5.59 32.18
C GLU A 748 5.67 6.96 32.31
N ARG A 749 4.95 7.99 32.82
CA ARG A 749 5.51 9.33 33.03
C ARG A 749 6.65 9.34 34.07
N LEU A 750 6.56 8.49 35.07
CA LEU A 750 7.59 8.36 36.13
C LEU A 750 8.75 7.44 35.72
N GLY A 751 8.69 6.79 34.54
CA GLY A 751 9.70 5.84 34.08
C GLY A 751 9.71 4.49 34.80
N LEU A 752 8.71 4.22 35.64
CA LEU A 752 8.58 3.00 36.45
C LEU A 752 8.02 1.82 35.63
N ILE A 753 7.38 2.09 34.49
CA ILE A 753 6.72 1.07 33.67
C ILE A 753 7.67 -0.05 33.23
N ASN A 754 8.95 0.27 33.05
CA ASN A 754 9.95 -0.75 32.69
C ASN A 754 10.14 -1.78 33.81
N SER A 755 10.28 -1.31 35.07
CA SER A 755 10.44 -2.20 36.24
C SER A 755 9.18 -3.02 36.46
N PHE A 756 8.00 -2.42 36.33
CA PHE A 756 6.71 -3.09 36.45
C PHE A 756 6.51 -4.14 35.35
N GLY A 757 6.86 -3.84 34.10
CA GLY A 757 6.71 -4.77 33.00
C GLY A 757 7.63 -5.99 33.12
N TYR A 758 8.91 -5.80 33.47
CA TYR A 758 9.81 -6.94 33.67
C TYR A 758 9.43 -7.78 34.90
N TRP A 759 8.98 -7.17 36.01
CA TRP A 759 8.42 -7.88 37.15
C TRP A 759 7.18 -8.69 36.76
N ALA A 760 6.25 -8.09 36.00
CA ALA A 760 5.06 -8.80 35.55
C ALA A 760 5.42 -9.97 34.62
N LEU A 761 6.42 -9.81 33.77
CA LEU A 761 6.91 -10.84 32.86
C LEU A 761 7.52 -12.03 33.68
N GLU A 762 8.38 -11.73 34.65
CA GLU A 762 8.99 -12.75 35.50
C GLU A 762 7.95 -13.58 36.29
N GLU A 763 7.02 -12.91 36.97
CA GLU A 763 5.92 -13.56 37.71
C GLU A 763 5.01 -14.36 36.76
N SER A 764 4.74 -13.87 35.58
CA SER A 764 3.93 -14.56 34.57
C SER A 764 4.60 -15.84 34.07
N LEU A 765 5.92 -15.81 33.86
CA LEU A 765 6.68 -16.98 33.44
C LEU A 765 6.73 -18.04 34.58
N LEU A 766 6.88 -17.63 35.81
CA LEU A 766 6.86 -18.55 36.94
C LEU A 766 5.50 -19.24 37.10
N ILE A 767 4.40 -18.50 36.96
CA ILE A 767 3.06 -19.06 37.09
C ILE A 767 2.68 -19.98 35.93
N ILE A 768 3.02 -19.61 34.67
CA ILE A 768 2.70 -20.48 33.53
C ILE A 768 3.50 -21.78 33.57
N ARG A 769 4.75 -21.77 34.04
CA ARG A 769 5.52 -22.97 34.29
C ARG A 769 4.77 -23.89 35.23
N ARG A 770 4.33 -23.37 36.42
CA ARG A 770 3.54 -24.12 37.41
C ARG A 770 2.27 -24.72 36.80
N TRP A 771 1.53 -23.97 36.00
CA TRP A 771 0.30 -24.47 35.37
C TRP A 771 0.56 -25.52 34.30
N ARG A 772 1.61 -25.38 33.50
CA ARG A 772 2.03 -26.38 32.51
C ARG A 772 2.44 -27.69 33.17
N GLU A 773 3.18 -27.63 34.27
CA GLU A 773 3.59 -28.80 35.07
C GLU A 773 2.39 -29.46 35.76
N LEU A 774 1.52 -28.67 36.40
CA LEU A 774 0.39 -29.18 37.21
C LEU A 774 -0.69 -29.84 36.36
N HIS A 775 -1.00 -29.26 35.19
CA HIS A 775 -2.08 -29.71 34.31
C HIS A 775 -1.58 -30.49 33.07
N GLN A 776 -0.27 -30.65 32.92
CA GLN A 776 0.39 -31.32 31.77
C GLN A 776 -0.16 -30.85 30.38
N ARG A 777 -0.43 -29.56 30.25
CA ARG A 777 -0.92 -28.93 29.05
C ARG A 777 0.01 -27.79 28.60
N GLY A 778 0.10 -27.59 27.29
CA GLY A 778 0.95 -26.58 26.65
C GLY A 778 0.36 -25.16 26.67
N TYR A 779 -0.13 -24.68 27.83
CA TYR A 779 -0.69 -23.33 27.95
C TYR A 779 0.32 -22.25 27.55
N THR A 780 -0.19 -21.17 26.98
CA THR A 780 0.56 -19.94 26.67
C THR A 780 0.22 -18.85 27.69
N ILE A 781 1.12 -17.89 27.85
CA ILE A 781 0.89 -16.69 28.68
C ILE A 781 1.14 -15.45 27.84
N SER A 782 0.16 -14.56 27.80
CA SER A 782 0.25 -13.25 27.14
C SER A 782 0.57 -12.18 28.17
N VAL A 783 1.53 -11.32 27.85
CA VAL A 783 1.97 -10.24 28.73
C VAL A 783 2.10 -8.95 27.94
N ASN A 784 1.45 -7.90 28.41
CA ASN A 784 1.54 -6.58 27.82
C ASN A 784 2.92 -5.97 28.00
N ILE A 785 3.54 -5.47 26.93
CA ILE A 785 4.82 -4.79 26.95
C ILE A 785 4.67 -3.34 26.47
N SER A 786 5.18 -2.40 27.26
CA SER A 786 5.06 -0.98 26.94
C SER A 786 5.93 -0.54 25.76
N VAL A 787 5.54 0.56 25.09
CA VAL A 787 6.36 1.21 24.05
C VAL A 787 7.77 1.51 24.57
N GLN A 788 7.88 2.02 25.82
CA GLN A 788 9.16 2.40 26.42
C GLN A 788 10.10 1.20 26.63
N GLN A 789 9.56 0.01 26.95
CA GLN A 789 10.34 -1.21 27.05
C GLN A 789 10.82 -1.68 25.68
N MET A 790 9.93 -1.71 24.69
CA MET A 790 10.23 -2.19 23.34
C MET A 790 11.27 -1.32 22.62
N LEU A 791 11.34 -0.02 22.96
CA LEU A 791 12.34 0.89 22.39
C LEU A 791 13.74 0.72 23.00
N LYS A 792 13.91 -0.04 24.09
CA LYS A 792 15.21 -0.29 24.66
C LYS A 792 16.03 -1.26 23.80
N PRO A 793 17.33 -0.97 23.54
CA PRO A 793 18.18 -1.82 22.72
C PRO A 793 18.39 -3.23 23.27
N ASP A 794 18.26 -3.40 24.60
CA ASP A 794 18.45 -4.64 25.35
C ASP A 794 17.17 -5.40 25.69
N CYS A 795 16.02 -4.97 25.16
CA CYS A 795 14.71 -5.56 25.46
C CYS A 795 14.68 -7.08 25.18
N ALA A 796 15.11 -7.48 24.00
CA ALA A 796 15.15 -8.89 23.61
C ALA A 796 16.10 -9.71 24.48
N ASP A 797 17.24 -9.14 24.87
CA ASP A 797 18.24 -9.79 25.72
C ASP A 797 17.70 -10.00 27.14
N GLN A 798 16.95 -9.03 27.70
CA GLN A 798 16.28 -9.14 28.99
C GLN A 798 15.20 -10.23 28.99
N VAL A 799 14.36 -10.26 27.95
CA VAL A 799 13.33 -11.31 27.80
C VAL A 799 13.99 -12.68 27.67
N GLN A 800 15.05 -12.81 26.90
CA GLN A 800 15.80 -14.05 26.76
C GLN A 800 16.38 -14.53 28.11
N ALA A 801 16.95 -13.62 28.88
CA ALA A 801 17.48 -13.93 30.20
C ALA A 801 16.39 -14.45 31.16
N LEU A 802 15.21 -13.85 31.16
CA LEU A 802 14.06 -14.29 31.96
C LEU A 802 13.55 -15.67 31.52
N LEU A 803 13.44 -15.94 30.24
CA LEU A 803 13.03 -17.25 29.71
C LEU A 803 14.03 -18.36 30.11
N GLN A 804 15.34 -18.06 30.02
CA GLN A 804 16.38 -18.99 30.45
C GLN A 804 16.37 -19.23 31.99
N ALA A 805 16.16 -18.18 32.80
CA ALA A 805 16.10 -18.27 34.23
C ALA A 805 14.89 -19.08 34.73
N THR A 806 13.78 -19.02 34.01
CA THR A 806 12.52 -19.70 34.36
C THR A 806 12.38 -21.09 33.73
N ASP A 807 13.28 -21.48 32.80
CA ASP A 807 13.26 -22.78 32.10
C ASP A 807 11.92 -23.03 31.35
N ILE A 808 11.40 -21.99 30.68
CA ILE A 808 10.14 -22.04 29.98
C ILE A 808 10.42 -22.07 28.45
N PRO A 809 9.71 -22.95 27.69
CA PRO A 809 9.79 -22.93 26.22
C PRO A 809 9.35 -21.54 25.68
N THR A 810 10.13 -21.01 24.74
CA THR A 810 9.94 -19.65 24.22
C THR A 810 8.56 -19.43 23.59
N GLU A 811 8.00 -20.46 22.95
CA GLU A 811 6.65 -20.45 22.37
C GLU A 811 5.52 -20.38 23.41
N ALA A 812 5.82 -20.56 24.69
CA ALA A 812 4.83 -20.40 25.76
C ALA A 812 4.56 -18.94 26.12
N LEU A 813 5.45 -18.03 25.72
CA LEU A 813 5.30 -16.58 25.92
C LEU A 813 4.75 -15.91 24.66
N CYS A 814 3.70 -15.11 24.82
CA CYS A 814 3.21 -14.15 23.86
C CYS A 814 3.38 -12.74 24.42
N LEU A 815 4.04 -11.85 23.69
CA LEU A 815 4.16 -10.44 24.08
C LEU A 815 3.14 -9.62 23.30
N GLU A 816 2.31 -8.89 24.04
CA GLU A 816 1.27 -8.04 23.47
C GLU A 816 1.78 -6.61 23.33
N ILE A 817 1.66 -6.06 22.12
CA ILE A 817 2.11 -4.72 21.76
C ILE A 817 0.96 -3.93 21.16
N THR A 818 0.83 -2.67 21.52
CA THR A 818 -0.18 -1.80 20.91
C THR A 818 0.18 -1.45 19.45
N GLU A 819 -0.82 -1.21 18.62
CA GLU A 819 -0.67 -0.87 17.19
C GLU A 819 0.33 0.27 16.94
N GLY A 820 0.37 1.28 17.82
CA GLY A 820 1.25 2.45 17.68
C GLY A 820 2.76 2.13 17.73
N ILE A 821 3.17 0.99 18.29
CA ILE A 821 4.58 0.57 18.36
C ILE A 821 5.13 0.24 16.97
N LEU A 822 4.27 -0.25 16.06
CA LEU A 822 4.67 -0.68 14.71
C LEU A 822 5.22 0.45 13.84
N MET A 823 5.00 1.69 14.22
CA MET A 823 5.52 2.88 13.53
C MET A 823 6.97 3.24 13.91
N GLN A 824 7.57 2.52 14.86
CA GLN A 824 8.90 2.80 15.41
C GLN A 824 9.92 1.81 14.85
N GLU A 825 10.87 2.25 14.02
CA GLU A 825 11.90 1.38 13.41
C GLU A 825 12.71 0.59 14.44
N THR A 826 13.03 1.20 15.58
CA THR A 826 13.77 0.54 16.67
C THR A 826 12.99 -0.60 17.29
N ALA A 827 11.66 -0.47 17.44
CA ALA A 827 10.80 -1.51 17.96
C ALA A 827 10.71 -2.71 17.00
N VAL A 828 10.65 -2.47 15.70
CA VAL A 828 10.62 -3.53 14.66
C VAL A 828 11.86 -4.42 14.76
N VAL A 829 13.03 -3.85 15.05
CA VAL A 829 14.27 -4.61 15.25
C VAL A 829 14.16 -5.52 16.50
N GLN A 830 13.59 -5.03 17.60
CA GLN A 830 13.41 -5.84 18.80
C GLN A 830 12.36 -6.94 18.58
N ILE A 831 11.26 -6.64 17.89
CA ILE A 831 10.23 -7.62 17.50
C ILE A 831 10.87 -8.76 16.70
N ALA A 832 11.69 -8.44 15.69
CA ALA A 832 12.38 -9.45 14.89
C ALA A 832 13.33 -10.32 15.72
N LYS A 833 14.05 -9.74 16.70
CA LYS A 833 14.92 -10.50 17.62
C LYS A 833 14.12 -11.42 18.53
N LEU A 834 13.04 -10.92 19.14
CA LEU A 834 12.18 -11.69 20.02
C LEU A 834 11.57 -12.88 19.29
N ARG A 835 11.10 -12.67 18.08
CA ARG A 835 10.57 -13.74 17.25
C ARG A 835 11.63 -14.76 16.82
N ALA A 836 12.84 -14.31 16.54
CA ALA A 836 13.98 -15.20 16.26
C ALA A 836 14.35 -16.09 17.47
N LEU A 837 14.03 -15.64 18.68
CA LEU A 837 14.13 -16.44 19.92
C LEU A 837 12.98 -17.46 20.05
N GLY A 838 11.91 -17.35 19.26
CA GLY A 838 10.72 -18.20 19.33
C GLY A 838 9.60 -17.63 20.22
N VAL A 839 9.71 -16.38 20.66
CA VAL A 839 8.64 -15.68 21.40
C VAL A 839 7.56 -15.24 20.42
N ARG A 840 6.30 -15.47 20.76
CA ARG A 840 5.16 -15.01 19.96
C ARG A 840 4.88 -13.54 20.20
N ILE A 841 4.47 -12.85 19.16
CA ILE A 841 4.11 -11.42 19.21
C ILE A 841 2.66 -11.25 18.79
N SER A 842 1.86 -10.61 19.63
CA SER A 842 0.46 -10.26 19.39
C SER A 842 0.30 -8.75 19.29
N ILE A 843 -0.51 -8.30 18.34
CA ILE A 843 -0.91 -6.89 18.25
C ILE A 843 -2.20 -6.71 19.05
N ASP A 844 -2.14 -5.82 20.04
CA ASP A 844 -3.27 -5.48 20.91
C ASP A 844 -4.02 -4.24 20.41
N ASP A 845 -5.29 -4.10 20.82
CA ASP A 845 -6.21 -2.98 20.44
C ASP A 845 -6.35 -2.78 18.93
N PHE A 846 -6.28 -3.85 18.12
CA PHE A 846 -6.32 -3.73 16.68
C PHE A 846 -7.66 -3.19 16.18
N GLY A 847 -7.58 -2.13 15.36
CA GLY A 847 -8.74 -1.46 14.74
C GLY A 847 -9.19 -0.19 15.45
N THR A 848 -8.54 0.22 16.54
CA THR A 848 -8.82 1.49 17.23
C THR A 848 -7.95 2.64 16.70
N GLY A 849 -6.89 2.35 15.92
CA GLY A 849 -5.92 3.28 15.36
C GLY A 849 -5.93 3.41 13.84
N TYR A 850 -4.91 4.05 13.30
CA TYR A 850 -4.66 4.15 11.84
C TYR A 850 -3.98 2.87 11.34
N SER A 851 -4.72 1.78 11.23
CA SER A 851 -4.18 0.52 10.68
C SER A 851 -3.82 0.69 9.21
N SER A 852 -2.56 0.92 8.93
CA SER A 852 -2.04 0.75 7.58
C SER A 852 -1.74 -0.74 7.35
N LEU A 853 -2.63 -1.45 6.66
CA LEU A 853 -2.48 -2.84 6.21
C LEU A 853 -1.09 -3.15 5.63
N GLY A 854 -0.41 -2.14 5.07
CA GLY A 854 0.94 -2.27 4.54
C GLY A 854 2.02 -2.53 5.61
N TYR A 855 1.77 -2.22 6.89
CA TYR A 855 2.72 -2.53 7.96
C TYR A 855 2.60 -3.96 8.45
N LEU A 856 1.37 -4.51 8.54
CA LEU A 856 1.14 -5.91 8.90
C LEU A 856 1.85 -6.90 7.97
N GLN A 857 1.98 -6.58 6.69
CA GLN A 857 2.71 -7.41 5.72
C GLN A 857 4.23 -7.44 5.93
N ARG A 858 4.79 -6.43 6.60
CA ARG A 858 6.26 -6.24 6.71
C ARG A 858 6.82 -6.61 8.07
N ILE A 859 5.98 -6.64 9.09
CA ILE A 859 6.42 -6.88 10.46
C ILE A 859 6.06 -8.32 10.84
N PRO A 860 7.03 -9.11 11.30
CA PRO A 860 6.79 -10.49 11.67
C PRO A 860 6.04 -10.55 13.01
N VAL A 861 4.73 -10.66 12.97
CA VAL A 861 3.86 -10.91 14.13
C VAL A 861 3.12 -12.24 13.95
N ASP A 862 2.59 -12.80 15.03
CA ASP A 862 1.96 -14.12 15.01
C ASP A 862 0.46 -14.04 15.25
N GLU A 863 -0.01 -12.98 15.93
CA GLU A 863 -1.37 -12.89 16.44
C GLU A 863 -1.89 -11.46 16.42
N VAL A 864 -3.20 -11.31 16.29
CA VAL A 864 -3.92 -10.03 16.35
C VAL A 864 -5.10 -10.17 17.30
N LYS A 865 -5.23 -9.22 18.25
CA LYS A 865 -6.36 -9.14 19.20
C LYS A 865 -7.34 -8.06 18.70
N LEU A 866 -8.58 -8.45 18.52
CA LEU A 866 -9.65 -7.55 18.09
C LEU A 866 -10.22 -6.87 19.33
N ASP A 867 -10.07 -5.54 19.40
CA ASP A 867 -10.53 -4.73 20.53
C ASP A 867 -12.05 -4.84 20.73
N ARG A 868 -12.46 -4.74 22.00
CA ARG A 868 -13.86 -4.78 22.41
C ARG A 868 -14.76 -3.81 21.63
N SER A 869 -14.27 -2.63 21.26
CA SER A 869 -15.06 -1.63 20.52
C SER A 869 -15.53 -2.12 19.15
N LEU A 870 -14.77 -3.02 18.52
CA LEU A 870 -15.16 -3.69 17.27
C LEU A 870 -16.25 -4.74 17.47
N MET A 871 -16.47 -5.17 18.74
CA MET A 871 -17.48 -6.14 19.10
C MET A 871 -18.82 -5.49 19.44
N GLU A 872 -18.85 -4.18 19.71
CA GLU A 872 -20.06 -3.45 20.06
C GLU A 872 -21.06 -3.46 18.89
N GLY A 873 -22.20 -4.10 19.08
CA GLY A 873 -23.24 -4.28 18.06
C GLY A 873 -23.11 -5.59 17.25
N LEU A 874 -22.17 -6.46 17.58
CA LEU A 874 -22.01 -7.75 16.93
C LEU A 874 -23.30 -8.60 17.06
N GLY A 875 -23.79 -9.12 15.93
CA GLY A 875 -25.04 -9.87 15.87
C GLY A 875 -26.33 -9.02 15.79
N ALA A 876 -26.23 -7.69 15.98
CA ALA A 876 -27.35 -6.74 15.81
C ALA A 876 -27.16 -5.84 14.57
N ASP A 877 -25.93 -5.42 14.27
CA ASP A 877 -25.60 -4.61 13.08
C ASP A 877 -24.84 -5.47 12.05
N ARG A 878 -25.44 -5.60 10.87
CA ARG A 878 -24.88 -6.35 9.76
C ARG A 878 -23.54 -5.76 9.28
N ARG A 879 -23.37 -4.43 9.34
CA ARG A 879 -22.12 -3.77 8.89
C ARG A 879 -20.96 -4.10 9.81
N VAL A 880 -21.20 -4.15 11.11
CA VAL A 880 -20.20 -4.56 12.11
C VAL A 880 -19.79 -6.01 11.86
N SER A 881 -20.76 -6.88 11.62
CA SER A 881 -20.54 -8.29 11.33
C SER A 881 -19.75 -8.50 10.03
N ASP A 882 -20.10 -7.80 8.95
CA ASP A 882 -19.41 -7.89 7.66
C ASP A 882 -17.96 -7.35 7.77
N LEU A 883 -17.75 -6.26 8.52
CA LEU A 883 -16.42 -5.68 8.76
C LEU A 883 -15.55 -6.66 9.54
N LEU A 884 -16.06 -7.21 10.62
CA LEU A 884 -15.32 -8.13 11.49
C LEU A 884 -14.93 -9.40 10.74
N GLY A 885 -15.87 -9.97 9.97
CA GLY A 885 -15.59 -11.12 9.11
C GLY A 885 -14.53 -10.83 8.03
N ALA A 886 -14.48 -9.61 7.50
CA ALA A 886 -13.44 -9.20 6.56
C ALA A 886 -12.06 -9.08 7.25
N ILE A 887 -12.01 -8.53 8.48
CA ILE A 887 -10.77 -8.41 9.26
C ILE A 887 -10.21 -9.81 9.60
N VAL A 888 -11.05 -10.74 10.06
CA VAL A 888 -10.63 -12.12 10.36
C VAL A 888 -10.04 -12.80 9.13
N LYS A 889 -10.72 -12.73 7.97
CA LYS A 889 -10.22 -13.30 6.72
C LYS A 889 -8.90 -12.69 6.28
N LEU A 890 -8.75 -11.40 6.45
CA LEU A 890 -7.52 -10.69 6.12
C LEU A 890 -6.37 -11.14 7.00
N ALA A 891 -6.58 -11.24 8.32
CA ALA A 891 -5.58 -11.72 9.26
C ALA A 891 -5.13 -13.15 8.91
N HIS A 892 -6.06 -14.05 8.58
CA HIS A 892 -5.74 -15.40 8.13
C HIS A 892 -4.99 -15.44 6.79
N THR A 893 -5.27 -14.49 5.87
CA THR A 893 -4.49 -14.37 4.61
C THR A 893 -3.02 -13.99 4.88
N LEU A 894 -2.75 -13.41 6.04
CA LEU A 894 -1.41 -13.07 6.52
C LEU A 894 -0.84 -14.12 7.49
N ASP A 895 -1.46 -15.30 7.58
CA ASP A 895 -1.10 -16.39 8.50
C ASP A 895 -1.08 -15.98 9.99
N LEU A 896 -1.96 -15.03 10.38
CA LEU A 896 -2.09 -14.55 11.76
C LEU A 896 -3.21 -15.27 12.51
N VAL A 897 -2.99 -15.62 13.77
CA VAL A 897 -4.01 -16.07 14.70
C VAL A 897 -4.86 -14.88 15.14
N VAL A 898 -6.17 -15.06 15.23
CA VAL A 898 -7.09 -13.99 15.61
C VAL A 898 -7.72 -14.26 16.97
N VAL A 899 -7.56 -13.31 17.89
CA VAL A 899 -8.17 -13.34 19.24
C VAL A 899 -9.29 -12.32 19.32
N GLY A 900 -10.50 -12.73 19.63
CA GLY A 900 -11.63 -11.84 19.90
C GLY A 900 -11.71 -11.48 21.37
N GLU A 901 -11.60 -10.19 21.69
CA GLU A 901 -11.62 -9.69 23.08
C GLU A 901 -13.01 -9.19 23.51
N GLY A 902 -13.19 -9.10 24.83
CA GLY A 902 -14.39 -8.52 25.43
C GLY A 902 -15.67 -9.31 25.19
N VAL A 903 -15.58 -10.60 24.91
CA VAL A 903 -16.74 -11.48 24.73
C VAL A 903 -17.54 -11.56 26.03
N GLU A 904 -18.73 -10.97 26.07
CA GLU A 904 -19.62 -10.92 27.22
C GLU A 904 -20.87 -11.83 27.10
N THR A 905 -21.21 -12.21 25.87
CA THR A 905 -22.42 -12.98 25.59
C THR A 905 -22.18 -14.23 24.74
N SER A 906 -23.07 -15.22 24.87
CA SER A 906 -23.09 -16.40 24.00
C SER A 906 -23.29 -16.04 22.51
N LYS A 907 -23.97 -14.95 22.20
CA LYS A 907 -24.18 -14.50 20.82
C LYS A 907 -22.87 -14.03 20.18
N GLU A 908 -22.07 -13.28 20.90
CA GLU A 908 -20.73 -12.83 20.46
C GLU A 908 -19.81 -14.02 20.26
N TRP A 909 -19.80 -14.99 21.19
CA TRP A 909 -19.04 -16.23 21.06
C TRP A 909 -19.36 -16.95 19.75
N HIS A 910 -20.64 -17.22 19.47
CA HIS A 910 -21.04 -17.92 18.25
C HIS A 910 -20.79 -17.10 16.99
N ALA A 911 -20.90 -15.79 17.07
CA ALA A 911 -20.60 -14.93 15.94
C ALA A 911 -19.12 -14.99 15.57
N LEU A 912 -18.21 -14.91 16.55
CA LEU A 912 -16.78 -15.06 16.32
C LEU A 912 -16.44 -16.46 15.74
N GLN A 913 -17.08 -17.50 16.25
CA GLN A 913 -16.90 -18.86 15.75
C GLN A 913 -17.34 -18.97 14.27
N ASN A 914 -18.46 -18.33 13.90
CA ASN A 914 -18.94 -18.32 12.52
C ASN A 914 -18.04 -17.53 11.56
N PHE A 915 -17.32 -16.51 12.04
CA PHE A 915 -16.35 -15.77 11.24
C PHE A 915 -15.02 -16.49 11.12
N GLY A 916 -14.84 -17.60 11.86
CA GLY A 916 -13.62 -18.38 11.86
C GLY A 916 -12.51 -17.77 12.73
N CYS A 917 -12.85 -16.93 13.71
CA CYS A 917 -11.89 -16.46 14.70
C CYS A 917 -11.32 -17.65 15.48
N ASP A 918 -10.04 -17.61 15.86
CA ASP A 918 -9.34 -18.76 16.43
C ASP A 918 -9.54 -18.87 17.95
N ILE A 919 -9.41 -17.75 18.65
CA ILE A 919 -9.39 -17.66 20.12
C ILE A 919 -10.39 -16.60 20.57
N ALA A 920 -11.00 -16.80 21.73
CA ALA A 920 -11.87 -15.82 22.37
C ALA A 920 -11.45 -15.59 23.82
N GLN A 921 -11.62 -14.34 24.27
CA GLN A 921 -11.39 -13.89 25.64
C GLN A 921 -12.50 -12.92 26.05
N GLY A 922 -12.97 -13.04 27.30
CA GLY A 922 -14.00 -12.13 27.82
C GLY A 922 -14.74 -12.67 29.05
N TYR A 923 -15.63 -11.84 29.57
CA TYR A 923 -16.38 -12.16 30.80
C TYR A 923 -17.37 -13.31 30.62
N TYR A 924 -17.76 -13.62 29.39
CA TYR A 924 -18.53 -14.81 29.10
C TYR A 924 -17.78 -16.10 29.43
N ILE A 925 -16.46 -16.09 29.25
CA ILE A 925 -15.61 -17.24 29.57
C ILE A 925 -15.26 -17.24 31.06
N CYS A 926 -14.57 -16.19 31.51
CA CYS A 926 -14.15 -15.97 32.86
C CYS A 926 -13.73 -14.52 33.07
N LYS A 927 -14.03 -13.95 34.26
CA LYS A 927 -13.41 -12.70 34.68
C LYS A 927 -11.95 -12.92 35.03
N PRO A 928 -11.09 -11.89 34.97
CA PRO A 928 -9.71 -12.01 35.44
C PRO A 928 -9.67 -12.46 36.92
N LEU A 929 -8.92 -13.52 37.20
CA LEU A 929 -8.81 -14.14 38.52
C LEU A 929 -7.35 -14.16 39.01
N ALA A 930 -7.15 -14.20 40.33
CA ALA A 930 -5.85 -14.46 40.92
C ALA A 930 -5.38 -15.91 40.63
N ALA A 931 -4.08 -16.14 40.64
CA ALA A 931 -3.48 -17.41 40.24
C ALA A 931 -4.09 -18.64 40.94
N ASP A 932 -4.34 -18.57 42.26
CA ASP A 932 -4.92 -19.68 43.00
C ASP A 932 -6.39 -19.97 42.61
N LEU A 933 -7.13 -18.95 42.21
CA LEU A 933 -8.50 -19.11 41.74
C LEU A 933 -8.53 -19.68 40.31
N ILE A 934 -7.53 -19.38 39.46
CA ILE A 934 -7.34 -20.02 38.16
C ILE A 934 -7.06 -21.51 38.33
N ASP A 935 -6.22 -21.90 39.28
CA ASP A 935 -5.97 -23.32 39.60
C ASP A 935 -7.28 -24.08 39.94
N GLN A 936 -8.15 -23.45 40.74
CA GLN A 936 -9.45 -24.02 41.08
C GLN A 936 -10.36 -24.09 39.85
N TRP A 937 -10.43 -23.02 39.10
CA TRP A 937 -11.25 -22.91 37.87
C TRP A 937 -10.84 -23.96 36.83
N LEU A 938 -9.53 -24.17 36.59
CA LEU A 938 -9.02 -25.20 35.68
C LEU A 938 -9.39 -26.62 36.11
N ARG A 939 -9.39 -26.91 37.43
CA ARG A 939 -9.82 -28.21 37.95
C ARG A 939 -11.32 -28.46 37.75
N GLU A 940 -12.14 -27.43 37.91
CA GLU A 940 -13.58 -27.50 37.68
C GLU A 940 -13.89 -27.71 36.19
N GLU A 941 -13.19 -27.01 35.29
CA GLU A 941 -13.25 -27.19 33.86
C GLU A 941 -12.89 -28.61 33.40
N ALA A 942 -11.80 -29.15 33.94
CA ALA A 942 -11.38 -30.52 33.65
C ALA A 942 -12.42 -31.55 34.08
N ARG A 943 -13.12 -31.31 35.20
CA ARG A 943 -14.22 -32.18 35.71
C ARG A 943 -15.45 -32.10 34.80
N LEU A 944 -15.81 -30.90 34.32
CA LEU A 944 -16.95 -30.71 33.41
C LEU A 944 -16.69 -31.36 32.04
N GLN A 945 -15.45 -31.32 31.54
CA GLN A 945 -15.06 -31.99 30.29
C GLN A 945 -14.97 -33.51 30.41
N SER A 946 -14.78 -34.06 31.64
CA SER A 946 -14.71 -35.49 31.91
C SER A 946 -16.07 -36.15 32.32
N SER A 947 -17.14 -35.37 32.47
CA SER A 947 -18.51 -35.88 32.73
C SER A 947 -19.21 -36.23 31.42
N PRO A 948 -19.75 -37.44 31.23
CA PRO A 948 -20.37 -37.88 29.99
C PRO A 948 -21.80 -37.34 29.74
N GLU A 949 -22.24 -36.26 30.39
CA GLU A 949 -23.55 -35.67 30.22
C GLU A 949 -23.42 -34.20 29.79
N GLY A 950 -23.47 -33.99 28.48
CA GLY A 950 -23.46 -32.63 27.90
C GLY A 950 -23.52 -32.65 26.37
N THR A 951 -24.55 -33.27 25.79
CA THR A 951 -25.00 -33.01 24.40
C THR A 951 -26.02 -31.89 24.34
#